data_0dbb6e0dbc3e57027d91801cd46b318d
#
_entry.id   0dbb6e0dbc3e57027d91801cd46b318d
#
_cell.length_a   1.000
_cell.length_b   1.000
_cell.length_c   1.000
_cell.angle_alpha   90.00
_cell.angle_beta   90.00
_cell.angle_gamma   90.00
#
_symmetry.space_group_name_H-M   'P 1'
#
loop_
_entity.id
_entity.type
_entity.pdbx_description
1 polymer ?
#
loop_
_entity_poly.entity_id
_entity_poly.type
_entity_poly.pdbx_seq_one_letter_code
_entity_poly.pdbx_strand_id
1 'polypeptide(L)'
;MDIIQVITRELNVEKWQVEAAVKLIDEGCTIPFISRYRKEATGTLNDEQLRNLNERLTYLRNLEDKKAQVLGSIEEQGKLTPELKKQIEAAQTLVVVEDLYRPYRPKRRTRAIIAREKGLGPLADIILLQMTKKPLEEEAKAFLSEEKEVKTVEEAISGARDIIAEHISDEADYRISIRKRTMDKGTICSNARDENEQSVYEMYYDFEEPVKKLAGHRVLALNRGEKEKFLTVKILAPEEEIIRYLEKQVIVRDNPYTTPVLKEAIEDSYKRLIGPAIEREIRSALTEAAEDGAIHVFGKNLEQLLMQPPIAGQVVLGWDPAFRTGCKLAVVDPTGKVLDTTVIYPTAPTNETKIRAAKETLKKLISKYHVTLISVGNGTASRESEQIIVELLKEIPEKVQYVITNEAGASVYSASKLATEEFPNFDVGQRSAASIARRVQDPLAELVKIDPKSIGVGQYQHDMNQKKLGEALNGVVEDCVNKVGVDLNTASASLLEYISGISKAIAKNIVAYREENGRFQTRRELLKVAKLGPKAFEQCAGFTRITGGKNPLDATSVHPESYDAAKKLLEKLGYTPEDVAERKLAGISGQIRDYGKLAKELEIGEPTLRDIVKELEKPARDPRDEMPKPILRTDVLDMKDLKEGMVLKGTVRNVIDFGAFVDIGVHQDGLVHISEMSEKFIKHPLEAVSVGDIVDVRVLGVDMKKKRISLSMKGINK
;
A
#
# COMPACT_ATOMS: atom_id res chain seq x y z
N MET A 1 -7.88 12.79 25.41
CA MET A 1 -8.59 11.58 24.84
C MET A 1 -7.91 10.34 25.38
N ASP A 2 -8.64 9.28 25.73
CA ASP A 2 -8.04 7.97 26.04
C ASP A 2 -7.76 7.22 24.72
N ILE A 3 -6.53 7.34 24.25
CA ILE A 3 -6.06 6.74 22.98
C ILE A 3 -6.24 5.21 23.00
N ILE A 4 -5.91 4.57 24.12
CA ILE A 4 -6.01 3.12 24.28
C ILE A 4 -7.47 2.67 24.10
N GLN A 5 -8.41 3.38 24.72
CA GLN A 5 -9.83 3.03 24.63
C GLN A 5 -10.38 3.25 23.19
N VAL A 6 -9.91 4.28 22.49
CA VAL A 6 -10.31 4.53 21.10
C VAL A 6 -9.84 3.38 20.21
N ILE A 7 -8.57 3.01 20.29
CA ILE A 7 -7.98 1.92 19.48
C ILE A 7 -8.65 0.58 19.81
N THR A 8 -8.88 0.29 21.09
CA THR A 8 -9.60 -0.91 21.55
C THR A 8 -10.95 -1.08 20.85
N ARG A 9 -11.72 0.01 20.78
CA ARG A 9 -13.04 0.00 20.14
C ARG A 9 -12.96 -0.13 18.62
N GLU A 10 -12.03 0.61 17.99
CA GLU A 10 -11.90 0.63 16.53
C GLU A 10 -11.40 -0.69 15.97
N LEU A 11 -10.45 -1.34 16.63
CA LEU A 11 -9.89 -2.62 16.20
C LEU A 11 -10.66 -3.84 16.72
N ASN A 12 -11.65 -3.63 17.58
CA ASN A 12 -12.44 -4.69 18.20
C ASN A 12 -11.56 -5.75 18.90
N VAL A 13 -10.62 -5.29 19.71
CA VAL A 13 -9.71 -6.11 20.53
C VAL A 13 -9.83 -5.73 21.99
N GLU A 14 -9.23 -6.50 22.89
CA GLU A 14 -9.27 -6.23 24.31
C GLU A 14 -8.31 -5.09 24.71
N LYS A 15 -8.68 -4.32 25.73
CA LYS A 15 -7.89 -3.18 26.22
C LYS A 15 -6.46 -3.57 26.59
N TRP A 16 -6.29 -4.68 27.28
CA TRP A 16 -4.97 -5.15 27.71
C TRP A 16 -4.06 -5.52 26.53
N GLN A 17 -4.62 -5.99 25.41
CA GLN A 17 -3.87 -6.28 24.19
C GLN A 17 -3.30 -5.00 23.57
N VAL A 18 -4.10 -3.93 23.54
CA VAL A 18 -3.66 -2.62 23.06
C VAL A 18 -2.58 -2.04 23.97
N GLU A 19 -2.78 -2.07 25.29
CA GLU A 19 -1.80 -1.59 26.28
C GLU A 19 -0.47 -2.30 26.14
N ALA A 20 -0.48 -3.62 26.01
CA ALA A 20 0.72 -4.44 25.83
C ALA A 20 1.43 -4.13 24.50
N ALA A 21 0.68 -4.03 23.39
CA ALA A 21 1.23 -3.72 22.09
C ALA A 21 1.85 -2.32 22.05
N VAL A 22 1.18 -1.31 22.59
CA VAL A 22 1.70 0.07 22.69
C VAL A 22 2.97 0.11 23.50
N LYS A 23 3.02 -0.58 24.64
CA LYS A 23 4.23 -0.66 25.47
C LYS A 23 5.41 -1.24 24.69
N LEU A 24 5.22 -2.36 24.02
CA LEU A 24 6.27 -3.00 23.21
C LEU A 24 6.76 -2.10 22.06
N ILE A 25 5.84 -1.41 21.39
CA ILE A 25 6.16 -0.45 20.32
C ILE A 25 7.00 0.72 20.90
N ASP A 26 6.60 1.26 22.03
CA ASP A 26 7.32 2.37 22.70
C ASP A 26 8.70 1.95 23.21
N GLU A 27 8.87 0.68 23.58
CA GLU A 27 10.17 0.06 23.89
C GLU A 27 11.04 -0.15 22.65
N GLY A 28 10.49 0.09 21.45
CA GLY A 28 11.17 -0.01 20.16
C GLY A 28 11.24 -1.42 19.61
N CYS A 29 10.32 -2.31 20.00
CA CYS A 29 10.14 -3.60 19.35
C CYS A 29 9.51 -3.42 17.97
N THR A 30 10.00 -4.19 17.00
CA THR A 30 9.42 -4.19 15.64
C THR A 30 8.13 -4.99 15.59
N ILE A 31 7.28 -4.68 14.61
CA ILE A 31 6.00 -5.38 14.45
C ILE A 31 6.18 -6.87 14.19
N PRO A 32 7.07 -7.33 13.28
CA PRO A 32 7.31 -8.77 13.09
C PRO A 32 7.78 -9.49 14.37
N PHE A 33 8.62 -8.84 15.18
CA PHE A 33 9.06 -9.40 16.46
C PHE A 33 7.90 -9.54 17.45
N ILE A 34 7.07 -8.52 17.58
CA ILE A 34 5.90 -8.55 18.48
C ILE A 34 4.94 -9.66 18.07
N SER A 35 4.57 -9.73 16.79
CA SER A 35 3.61 -10.70 16.27
C SER A 35 4.10 -12.15 16.39
N ARG A 36 5.41 -12.38 16.26
CA ARG A 36 5.99 -13.72 16.29
C ARG A 36 6.40 -14.18 17.68
N TYR A 37 7.07 -13.32 18.46
CA TYR A 37 7.74 -13.67 19.70
C TYR A 37 7.17 -13.04 20.97
N ARG A 38 6.08 -12.27 20.87
CA ARG A 38 5.39 -11.67 22.02
C ARG A 38 3.88 -11.94 21.99
N LYS A 39 3.51 -13.14 21.49
CA LYS A 39 2.11 -13.56 21.32
C LYS A 39 1.33 -13.59 22.63
N GLU A 40 1.94 -14.10 23.69
CA GLU A 40 1.31 -14.16 25.01
C GLU A 40 1.05 -12.76 25.57
N ALA A 41 1.98 -11.84 25.36
CA ALA A 41 1.85 -10.47 25.86
C ALA A 41 0.73 -9.69 25.14
N THR A 42 0.50 -9.97 23.85
CA THR A 42 -0.45 -9.24 23.01
C THR A 42 -1.74 -10.02 22.70
N GLY A 43 -1.89 -11.24 23.27
CA GLY A 43 -3.04 -12.08 22.95
C GLY A 43 -3.12 -12.46 21.47
N THR A 44 -1.97 -12.79 20.86
CA THR A 44 -1.86 -13.26 19.47
C THR A 44 -2.26 -12.24 18.39
N LEU A 45 -2.09 -10.95 18.62
CA LEU A 45 -2.27 -9.95 17.56
C LEU A 45 -1.31 -10.24 16.39
N ASN A 46 -1.85 -10.28 15.17
CA ASN A 46 -1.08 -10.53 13.96
C ASN A 46 -0.42 -9.25 13.40
N ASP A 47 0.42 -9.39 12.37
CA ASP A 47 1.15 -8.29 11.74
C ASP A 47 0.21 -7.19 11.26
N GLU A 48 -0.89 -7.54 10.59
CA GLU A 48 -1.88 -6.58 10.07
C GLU A 48 -2.55 -5.80 11.19
N GLN A 49 -3.00 -6.48 12.25
CA GLN A 49 -3.60 -5.83 13.43
C GLN A 49 -2.60 -4.89 14.12
N LEU A 50 -1.35 -5.30 14.27
CA LEU A 50 -0.30 -4.50 14.89
C LEU A 50 0.08 -3.28 14.03
N ARG A 51 0.11 -3.41 12.69
CA ARG A 51 0.36 -2.28 11.78
C ARG A 51 -0.78 -1.29 11.84
N ASN A 52 -2.02 -1.74 11.79
CA ASN A 52 -3.20 -0.88 11.92
C ASN A 52 -3.21 -0.17 13.29
N LEU A 53 -2.87 -0.88 14.37
CA LEU A 53 -2.74 -0.30 15.70
C LEU A 53 -1.67 0.80 15.73
N ASN A 54 -0.49 0.54 15.19
CA ASN A 54 0.61 1.50 15.17
C ASN A 54 0.31 2.74 14.31
N GLU A 55 -0.33 2.57 13.16
CA GLU A 55 -0.77 3.67 12.32
C GLU A 55 -1.79 4.53 13.05
N ARG A 56 -2.79 3.89 13.67
CA ARG A 56 -3.82 4.60 14.43
C ARG A 56 -3.27 5.29 15.67
N LEU A 57 -2.36 4.65 16.39
CA LEU A 57 -1.64 5.23 17.53
C LEU A 57 -0.90 6.50 17.12
N THR A 58 -0.18 6.46 16.01
CA THR A 58 0.56 7.61 15.48
C THR A 58 -0.39 8.75 15.13
N TYR A 59 -1.51 8.46 14.45
CA TYR A 59 -2.53 9.46 14.13
C TYR A 59 -3.12 10.12 15.37
N LEU A 60 -3.52 9.32 16.36
CA LEU A 60 -4.15 9.85 17.60
C LEU A 60 -3.17 10.64 18.45
N ARG A 61 -1.90 10.25 18.51
CA ARG A 61 -0.86 11.05 19.17
C ARG A 61 -0.67 12.40 18.48
N ASN A 62 -0.58 12.42 17.15
CA ASN A 62 -0.50 13.66 16.38
C ASN A 62 -1.73 14.54 16.59
N LEU A 63 -2.92 13.94 16.70
CA LEU A 63 -4.16 14.68 17.01
C LEU A 63 -4.09 15.34 18.40
N GLU A 64 -3.65 14.63 19.43
CA GLU A 64 -3.51 15.19 20.79
C GLU A 64 -2.43 16.29 20.84
N ASP A 65 -1.31 16.10 20.15
CA ASP A 65 -0.26 17.13 20.01
C ASP A 65 -0.81 18.39 19.34
N LYS A 66 -1.60 18.22 18.29
CA LYS A 66 -2.25 19.33 17.60
C LYS A 66 -3.25 20.05 18.50
N LYS A 67 -4.05 19.33 19.27
CA LYS A 67 -4.96 19.93 20.26
C LYS A 67 -4.19 20.76 21.29
N ALA A 68 -3.09 20.23 21.82
CA ALA A 68 -2.24 20.95 22.78
C ALA A 68 -1.67 22.24 22.18
N GLN A 69 -1.18 22.21 20.95
CA GLN A 69 -0.70 23.39 20.23
C GLN A 69 -1.81 24.43 20.02
N VAL A 70 -3.00 24.00 19.63
CA VAL A 70 -4.15 24.89 19.41
C VAL A 70 -4.60 25.52 20.71
N LEU A 71 -4.73 24.74 21.77
CA LEU A 71 -5.09 25.25 23.11
C LEU A 71 -4.08 26.30 23.60
N GLY A 72 -2.77 26.01 23.49
CA GLY A 72 -1.73 26.97 23.85
C GLY A 72 -1.81 28.27 23.06
N SER A 73 -2.02 28.19 21.73
CA SER A 73 -2.14 29.37 20.87
C SER A 73 -3.37 30.23 21.19
N ILE A 74 -4.50 29.63 21.59
CA ILE A 74 -5.72 30.36 21.95
C ILE A 74 -5.55 30.98 23.35
N GLU A 75 -4.90 30.27 24.28
CA GLU A 75 -4.62 30.74 25.64
C GLU A 75 -3.67 31.96 25.61
N GLU A 76 -2.62 31.93 24.81
CA GLU A 76 -1.71 33.07 24.59
C GLU A 76 -2.44 34.31 24.07
N GLN A 77 -3.53 34.14 23.32
CA GLN A 77 -4.40 35.22 22.88
C GLN A 77 -5.39 35.70 23.97
N GLY A 78 -5.44 35.05 25.12
CA GLY A 78 -6.40 35.35 26.18
C GLY A 78 -7.86 35.07 25.82
N LYS A 79 -8.10 34.16 24.85
CA LYS A 79 -9.44 33.89 24.30
C LYS A 79 -9.95 32.48 24.61
N LEU A 80 -9.20 31.70 25.40
CA LEU A 80 -9.60 30.32 25.75
C LEU A 80 -10.70 30.34 26.83
N THR A 81 -11.87 29.85 26.44
CA THR A 81 -12.98 29.61 27.37
C THR A 81 -13.04 28.16 27.80
N PRO A 82 -13.63 27.84 29.00
CA PRO A 82 -13.81 26.45 29.43
C PRO A 82 -14.61 25.60 28.45
N GLU A 83 -15.62 26.16 27.81
CA GLU A 83 -16.46 25.50 26.78
C GLU A 83 -15.65 25.16 25.56
N LEU A 84 -14.89 26.12 25.00
CA LEU A 84 -14.02 25.91 23.85
C LEU A 84 -12.95 24.87 24.12
N LYS A 85 -12.33 24.92 25.30
CA LYS A 85 -11.36 23.91 25.73
C LYS A 85 -11.98 22.52 25.73
N LYS A 86 -13.17 22.36 26.29
CA LYS A 86 -13.90 21.08 26.30
C LYS A 86 -14.22 20.59 24.88
N GLN A 87 -14.63 21.50 23.98
CA GLN A 87 -14.91 21.14 22.59
C GLN A 87 -13.64 20.66 21.86
N ILE A 88 -12.52 21.34 22.02
CA ILE A 88 -11.24 20.96 21.39
C ILE A 88 -10.75 19.61 21.96
N GLU A 89 -10.80 19.42 23.27
CA GLU A 89 -10.43 18.16 23.91
C GLU A 89 -11.32 16.98 23.45
N ALA A 90 -12.60 17.22 23.20
CA ALA A 90 -13.56 16.22 22.74
C ALA A 90 -13.47 15.91 21.23
N ALA A 91 -12.81 16.75 20.46
CA ALA A 91 -12.71 16.57 19.00
C ALA A 91 -12.05 15.22 18.64
N GLN A 92 -12.65 14.51 17.69
CA GLN A 92 -12.23 13.17 17.25
C GLN A 92 -11.34 13.19 15.99
N THR A 93 -11.29 14.32 15.30
CA THR A 93 -10.55 14.45 14.03
C THR A 93 -9.82 15.80 13.95
N LEU A 94 -8.74 15.82 13.18
CA LEU A 94 -8.00 17.06 12.90
C LEU A 94 -8.87 18.13 12.26
N VAL A 95 -9.83 17.75 11.40
CA VAL A 95 -10.71 18.69 10.71
C VAL A 95 -11.58 19.46 11.72
N VAL A 96 -12.12 18.78 12.72
CA VAL A 96 -12.92 19.44 13.78
C VAL A 96 -12.03 20.37 14.64
N VAL A 97 -10.80 19.95 14.96
CA VAL A 97 -9.85 20.83 15.67
C VAL A 97 -9.54 22.09 14.86
N GLU A 98 -9.32 21.95 13.57
CA GLU A 98 -9.07 23.09 12.67
C GLU A 98 -10.30 24.02 12.54
N ASP A 99 -11.51 23.47 12.50
CA ASP A 99 -12.74 24.28 12.50
C ASP A 99 -12.86 25.09 13.79
N LEU A 100 -12.62 24.51 14.95
CA LEU A 100 -12.65 25.18 16.25
C LEU A 100 -11.53 26.23 16.39
N TYR A 101 -10.37 25.99 15.80
CA TYR A 101 -9.24 26.92 15.82
C TYR A 101 -9.38 28.07 14.83
N ARG A 102 -10.21 27.92 13.79
CA ARG A 102 -10.31 28.85 12.66
C ARG A 102 -10.52 30.31 13.05
N PRO A 103 -11.39 30.70 14.02
CA PRO A 103 -11.57 32.08 14.46
C PRO A 103 -10.31 32.69 15.08
N TYR A 104 -9.41 31.86 15.62
CA TYR A 104 -8.22 32.28 16.40
C TYR A 104 -6.93 32.18 15.59
N ARG A 105 -7.00 31.53 14.42
CA ARG A 105 -5.85 31.34 13.56
C ARG A 105 -5.43 32.68 12.94
N PRO A 106 -4.13 33.03 12.93
CA PRO A 106 -3.65 34.21 12.20
C PRO A 106 -4.06 34.14 10.73
N LYS A 107 -4.79 35.14 10.26
CA LYS A 107 -5.29 35.22 8.89
C LYS A 107 -4.42 36.20 8.09
N ARG A 108 -4.33 35.97 6.78
CA ARG A 108 -3.87 37.00 5.83
C ARG A 108 -4.89 38.12 5.77
N ARG A 109 -4.50 39.30 5.28
CA ARG A 109 -5.37 40.48 5.17
C ARG A 109 -6.61 40.15 4.32
N THR A 110 -7.74 39.86 4.99
CA THR A 110 -9.04 39.52 4.38
C THR A 110 -9.86 40.79 4.16
N ARG A 111 -10.97 40.70 3.38
CA ARG A 111 -11.94 41.80 3.23
C ARG A 111 -12.52 42.20 4.59
N ALA A 112 -12.81 41.24 5.43
CA ALA A 112 -13.33 41.49 6.79
C ALA A 112 -12.30 42.23 7.68
N ILE A 113 -11.01 41.86 7.60
CA ILE A 113 -9.94 42.55 8.33
C ILE A 113 -9.83 44.00 7.83
N ILE A 114 -9.84 44.23 6.53
CA ILE A 114 -9.84 45.57 5.96
C ILE A 114 -11.04 46.38 6.43
N ALA A 115 -12.23 45.78 6.46
CA ALA A 115 -13.45 46.45 6.94
C ALA A 115 -13.38 46.78 8.44
N ARG A 116 -12.75 45.92 9.25
CA ARG A 116 -12.50 46.19 10.68
C ARG A 116 -11.49 47.32 10.88
N GLU A 117 -10.41 47.37 10.09
CA GLU A 117 -9.43 48.46 10.08
C GLU A 117 -10.12 49.79 9.73
N LYS A 118 -11.11 49.74 8.85
CA LYS A 118 -11.97 50.92 8.51
C LYS A 118 -12.98 51.31 9.60
N GLY A 119 -13.02 50.57 10.69
CA GLY A 119 -13.89 50.85 11.82
C GLY A 119 -15.34 50.40 11.66
N LEU A 120 -15.60 49.43 10.76
CA LEU A 120 -16.96 48.95 10.45
C LEU A 120 -17.46 47.80 11.36
N GLY A 121 -16.61 47.36 12.30
CA GLY A 121 -16.98 46.31 13.27
C GLY A 121 -18.27 46.58 14.02
N PRO A 122 -18.43 47.76 14.66
CA PRO A 122 -19.67 48.10 15.39
C PRO A 122 -20.92 48.14 14.51
N LEU A 123 -20.81 48.53 13.21
CA LEU A 123 -21.94 48.44 12.28
C LEU A 123 -22.34 46.99 12.01
N ALA A 124 -21.37 46.10 11.84
CA ALA A 124 -21.65 44.67 11.75
C ALA A 124 -22.34 44.11 13.00
N ASP A 125 -21.94 44.56 14.19
CA ASP A 125 -22.54 44.17 15.45
C ASP A 125 -24.02 44.66 15.53
N ILE A 126 -24.33 45.88 15.10
CA ILE A 126 -25.69 46.41 15.02
C ILE A 126 -26.56 45.51 14.15
N ILE A 127 -26.06 45.10 12.98
CA ILE A 127 -26.78 44.23 12.04
C ILE A 127 -27.00 42.84 12.68
N LEU A 128 -26.01 42.29 13.31
CA LEU A 128 -26.08 40.96 13.96
C LEU A 128 -27.03 40.94 15.17
N LEU A 129 -27.15 42.03 15.91
CA LEU A 129 -28.10 42.15 17.02
C LEU A 129 -29.58 42.15 16.58
N GLN A 130 -29.85 42.51 15.32
CA GLN A 130 -31.19 42.48 14.72
C GLN A 130 -32.26 43.26 15.52
N MET A 131 -31.86 44.33 16.19
CA MET A 131 -32.71 45.10 17.09
C MET A 131 -32.92 46.56 16.65
N THR A 132 -32.21 47.01 15.64
CA THR A 132 -32.34 48.39 15.16
C THR A 132 -33.78 48.72 14.69
N LYS A 133 -34.22 49.93 14.98
CA LYS A 133 -35.52 50.47 14.55
C LYS A 133 -35.35 51.51 13.43
N LYS A 134 -34.13 51.72 12.96
CA LYS A 134 -33.77 52.68 11.93
C LYS A 134 -33.33 51.98 10.67
N PRO A 135 -33.51 52.58 9.49
CA PRO A 135 -32.91 52.12 8.26
C PRO A 135 -31.38 51.99 8.40
N LEU A 136 -30.81 50.95 7.82
CA LEU A 136 -29.35 50.73 7.90
C LEU A 136 -28.53 51.83 7.27
N GLU A 137 -29.12 52.53 6.29
CA GLU A 137 -28.51 53.72 5.68
C GLU A 137 -28.30 54.86 6.72
N GLU A 138 -29.22 54.97 7.69
CA GLU A 138 -29.06 55.95 8.78
C GLU A 138 -27.99 55.49 9.79
N GLU A 139 -28.00 54.21 10.14
CA GLU A 139 -26.98 53.65 11.04
C GLU A 139 -25.58 53.76 10.42
N ALA A 140 -25.45 53.49 9.12
CA ALA A 140 -24.18 53.51 8.39
C ALA A 140 -23.57 54.91 8.24
N LYS A 141 -24.40 55.97 8.27
CA LYS A 141 -23.89 57.36 8.21
C LYS A 141 -22.93 57.68 9.34
N ALA A 142 -23.10 57.11 10.50
CA ALA A 142 -22.21 57.28 11.64
C ALA A 142 -20.78 56.70 11.43
N PHE A 143 -20.59 55.87 10.43
CA PHE A 143 -19.33 55.19 10.13
C PHE A 143 -18.63 55.72 8.90
N LEU A 144 -19.16 56.79 8.28
CA LEU A 144 -18.52 57.48 7.16
C LEU A 144 -17.25 58.22 7.64
N SER A 145 -16.13 58.06 6.95
CA SER A 145 -14.86 58.67 7.31
C SER A 145 -13.97 58.72 6.07
N GLU A 146 -13.56 59.95 5.70
CA GLU A 146 -12.57 60.13 4.64
C GLU A 146 -11.20 59.58 5.04
N GLU A 147 -10.81 59.76 6.31
CA GLU A 147 -9.56 59.27 6.85
C GLU A 147 -9.45 57.73 6.80
N LYS A 148 -10.57 57.03 6.99
CA LYS A 148 -10.64 55.56 6.94
C LYS A 148 -11.11 55.03 5.58
N GLU A 149 -11.17 55.90 4.58
CA GLU A 149 -11.57 55.56 3.23
C GLU A 149 -12.96 54.91 3.13
N VAL A 150 -13.93 55.34 3.94
CA VAL A 150 -15.33 54.96 3.87
C VAL A 150 -16.14 56.17 3.43
N LYS A 151 -16.41 56.26 2.13
CA LYS A 151 -16.98 57.48 1.52
C LYS A 151 -18.48 57.43 1.35
N THR A 152 -19.03 56.22 1.22
CA THR A 152 -20.47 56.03 0.98
C THR A 152 -21.10 55.09 1.97
N VAL A 153 -22.39 55.20 2.13
CA VAL A 153 -23.21 54.31 2.98
C VAL A 153 -23.14 52.87 2.46
N GLU A 154 -23.14 52.70 1.15
CA GLU A 154 -23.04 51.40 0.48
C GLU A 154 -21.69 50.72 0.79
N GLU A 155 -20.59 51.47 0.81
CA GLU A 155 -19.29 50.97 1.20
C GLU A 155 -19.25 50.54 2.67
N ALA A 156 -19.92 51.31 3.56
CA ALA A 156 -20.00 50.96 4.97
C ALA A 156 -20.80 49.66 5.19
N ILE A 157 -21.95 49.53 4.55
CA ILE A 157 -22.81 48.32 4.65
C ILE A 157 -22.12 47.12 4.01
N SER A 158 -21.44 47.30 2.87
CA SER A 158 -20.70 46.26 2.20
C SER A 158 -19.55 45.73 3.07
N GLY A 159 -18.80 46.64 3.74
CA GLY A 159 -17.75 46.24 4.66
C GLY A 159 -18.27 45.52 5.89
N ALA A 160 -19.39 45.98 6.47
CA ALA A 160 -20.07 45.28 7.56
C ALA A 160 -20.53 43.87 7.15
N ARG A 161 -21.05 43.75 5.93
CA ARG A 161 -21.45 42.46 5.35
C ARG A 161 -20.27 41.51 5.20
N ASP A 162 -19.10 41.99 4.75
CA ASP A 162 -17.88 41.19 4.65
C ASP A 162 -17.43 40.67 6.04
N ILE A 163 -17.55 41.47 7.09
CA ILE A 163 -17.28 41.06 8.47
C ILE A 163 -18.24 39.97 8.91
N ILE A 164 -19.55 40.12 8.65
CA ILE A 164 -20.56 39.15 9.00
C ILE A 164 -20.35 37.83 8.22
N ALA A 165 -20.08 37.92 6.94
CA ALA A 165 -19.83 36.75 6.11
C ALA A 165 -18.62 35.94 6.62
N GLU A 166 -17.53 36.59 7.03
CA GLU A 166 -16.38 35.91 7.64
C GLU A 166 -16.74 35.30 9.00
N HIS A 167 -17.49 36.02 9.83
CA HIS A 167 -17.96 35.52 11.13
C HIS A 167 -18.76 34.22 10.95
N ILE A 168 -19.74 34.20 10.05
CA ILE A 168 -20.54 33.00 9.73
C ILE A 168 -19.64 31.86 9.24
N SER A 169 -18.64 32.17 8.41
CA SER A 169 -17.75 31.16 7.85
C SER A 169 -16.78 30.55 8.89
N ASP A 170 -16.56 31.25 9.99
CA ASP A 170 -15.66 30.82 11.07
C ASP A 170 -16.38 29.99 12.15
N GLU A 171 -17.72 29.95 12.13
CA GLU A 171 -18.50 29.15 13.07
C GLU A 171 -18.32 27.66 12.82
N ALA A 172 -17.70 26.95 13.76
CA ALA A 172 -17.37 25.53 13.65
C ALA A 172 -18.62 24.65 13.48
N ASP A 173 -19.69 24.93 14.21
CA ASP A 173 -20.94 24.16 14.16
C ASP A 173 -21.61 24.25 12.78
N TYR A 174 -21.54 25.42 12.14
CA TYR A 174 -22.06 25.59 10.79
C TYR A 174 -21.25 24.77 9.79
N ARG A 175 -19.93 24.82 9.89
CA ARG A 175 -19.03 24.06 8.99
C ARG A 175 -19.24 22.56 9.16
N ILE A 176 -19.30 22.04 10.36
CA ILE A 176 -19.54 20.62 10.68
C ILE A 176 -20.88 20.18 10.07
N SER A 177 -21.95 20.96 10.28
CA SER A 177 -23.27 20.67 9.76
C SER A 177 -23.32 20.69 8.23
N ILE A 178 -22.71 21.70 7.60
CA ILE A 178 -22.68 21.86 6.14
C ILE A 178 -21.86 20.72 5.50
N ARG A 179 -20.71 20.39 6.07
CA ARG A 179 -19.86 19.26 5.61
C ARG A 179 -20.65 17.95 5.64
N LYS A 180 -21.35 17.68 6.74
CA LYS A 180 -22.18 16.49 6.87
C LYS A 180 -23.29 16.46 5.80
N ARG A 181 -24.02 17.57 5.60
CA ARG A 181 -25.07 17.66 4.58
C ARG A 181 -24.54 17.44 3.17
N THR A 182 -23.39 18.02 2.87
CA THR A 182 -22.73 17.86 1.57
C THR A 182 -22.24 16.42 1.35
N MET A 183 -21.70 15.76 2.38
CA MET A 183 -21.33 14.34 2.30
C MET A 183 -22.56 13.44 2.09
N ASP A 184 -23.65 13.70 2.79
CA ASP A 184 -24.83 12.84 2.78
C ASP A 184 -25.66 12.99 1.50
N LYS A 185 -25.78 14.21 0.97
CA LYS A 185 -26.70 14.57 -0.12
C LYS A 185 -26.03 15.16 -1.35
N GLY A 186 -24.74 15.45 -1.28
CA GLY A 186 -24.00 16.00 -2.41
C GLY A 186 -23.76 14.98 -3.51
N THR A 187 -23.59 15.49 -4.73
CA THR A 187 -23.30 14.72 -5.93
C THR A 187 -21.98 15.18 -6.52
N ILE A 188 -21.09 14.24 -6.83
CA ILE A 188 -19.89 14.54 -7.61
C ILE A 188 -20.27 14.53 -9.08
N CYS A 189 -19.87 15.59 -9.79
CA CYS A 189 -20.09 15.75 -11.21
C CYS A 189 -18.77 15.93 -11.92
N SER A 190 -18.64 15.30 -13.08
CA SER A 190 -17.49 15.44 -13.96
C SER A 190 -17.93 15.71 -15.39
N ASN A 191 -17.30 16.69 -16.02
CA ASN A 191 -17.56 17.05 -17.40
C ASN A 191 -16.26 17.11 -18.19
N ALA A 192 -16.32 16.78 -19.48
CA ALA A 192 -15.20 17.00 -20.39
C ALA A 192 -14.85 18.49 -20.47
N ARG A 193 -13.57 18.79 -20.59
CA ARG A 193 -13.12 20.15 -20.98
C ARG A 193 -13.32 20.40 -22.48
N ASP A 194 -13.08 19.37 -23.29
CA ASP A 194 -13.38 19.32 -24.71
C ASP A 194 -14.05 17.97 -25.02
N GLU A 195 -15.33 18.00 -25.37
CA GLU A 195 -16.12 16.79 -25.68
C GLU A 195 -15.66 16.07 -26.93
N ASN A 196 -14.90 16.72 -27.81
CA ASN A 196 -14.39 16.13 -29.04
C ASN A 196 -13.04 15.45 -28.87
N GLU A 197 -12.36 15.65 -27.72
CA GLU A 197 -11.06 15.04 -27.44
C GLU A 197 -11.25 13.61 -26.95
N GLN A 198 -10.71 12.63 -27.69
CA GLN A 198 -10.73 11.23 -27.28
C GLN A 198 -9.71 10.96 -26.18
N SER A 199 -10.16 10.28 -25.12
CA SER A 199 -9.29 9.91 -24.01
C SER A 199 -9.79 8.64 -23.31
N VAL A 200 -8.96 8.11 -22.39
CA VAL A 200 -9.36 7.00 -21.51
C VAL A 200 -10.43 7.40 -20.47
N TYR A 201 -10.77 8.69 -20.40
CA TYR A 201 -11.73 9.27 -19.45
C TYR A 201 -13.11 9.52 -20.06
N GLU A 202 -13.40 9.08 -21.27
CA GLU A 202 -14.69 9.31 -21.96
C GLU A 202 -15.91 8.92 -21.11
N MET A 203 -15.78 7.87 -20.30
CA MET A 203 -16.85 7.44 -19.38
C MET A 203 -17.15 8.45 -18.25
N TYR A 204 -16.29 9.45 -18.06
CA TYR A 204 -16.45 10.52 -17.08
C TYR A 204 -16.73 11.89 -17.69
N TYR A 205 -16.98 11.97 -19.01
CA TYR A 205 -17.23 13.24 -19.70
C TYR A 205 -18.59 13.86 -19.34
N ASP A 206 -19.56 13.04 -18.99
CA ASP A 206 -20.86 13.43 -18.42
C ASP A 206 -21.19 12.41 -17.32
N PHE A 207 -20.67 12.65 -16.13
CA PHE A 207 -20.74 11.70 -15.03
C PHE A 207 -21.26 12.35 -13.76
N GLU A 208 -22.23 11.70 -13.13
CA GLU A 208 -22.80 12.10 -11.85
C GLU A 208 -22.98 10.89 -10.92
N GLU A 209 -22.57 11.03 -9.67
CA GLU A 209 -22.77 10.01 -8.64
C GLU A 209 -22.87 10.64 -7.25
N PRO A 210 -23.75 10.15 -6.34
CA PRO A 210 -23.78 10.60 -4.95
C PRO A 210 -22.42 10.43 -4.26
N VAL A 211 -21.93 11.47 -3.60
CA VAL A 211 -20.60 11.49 -2.94
C VAL A 211 -20.37 10.27 -2.06
N LYS A 212 -21.36 9.90 -1.24
CA LYS A 212 -21.24 8.78 -0.31
C LYS A 212 -21.21 7.38 -0.95
N LYS A 213 -21.54 7.27 -2.25
CA LYS A 213 -21.54 6.01 -2.99
C LYS A 213 -20.35 5.86 -3.91
N LEU A 214 -19.55 6.92 -4.05
CA LEU A 214 -18.45 6.97 -4.99
C LEU A 214 -17.35 5.97 -4.61
N ALA A 215 -17.06 5.03 -5.50
CA ALA A 215 -15.99 4.04 -5.30
C ALA A 215 -14.59 4.66 -5.42
N GLY A 216 -13.63 4.18 -4.64
CA GLY A 216 -12.28 4.72 -4.58
C GLY A 216 -11.56 4.79 -5.93
N HIS A 217 -11.68 3.75 -6.77
CA HIS A 217 -11.07 3.76 -8.11
C HIS A 217 -11.62 4.86 -9.02
N ARG A 218 -12.89 5.24 -8.84
CA ARG A 218 -13.49 6.39 -9.58
C ARG A 218 -12.96 7.71 -9.09
N VAL A 219 -12.76 7.86 -7.76
CA VAL A 219 -12.11 9.06 -7.20
C VAL A 219 -10.72 9.25 -7.81
N LEU A 220 -9.91 8.19 -7.86
CA LEU A 220 -8.55 8.25 -8.43
C LEU A 220 -8.58 8.54 -9.93
N ALA A 221 -9.51 7.94 -10.68
CA ALA A 221 -9.69 8.21 -12.10
C ALA A 221 -10.08 9.67 -12.38
N LEU A 222 -11.05 10.19 -11.63
CA LEU A 222 -11.50 11.58 -11.73
C LEU A 222 -10.36 12.57 -11.42
N ASN A 223 -9.60 12.32 -10.34
CA ASN A 223 -8.47 13.15 -9.96
C ASN A 223 -7.39 13.17 -11.04
N ARG A 224 -7.09 12.02 -11.63
CA ARG A 224 -6.09 11.92 -12.70
C ARG A 224 -6.57 12.61 -13.97
N GLY A 225 -7.83 12.40 -14.40
CA GLY A 225 -8.41 13.07 -15.55
C GLY A 225 -8.46 14.59 -15.42
N GLU A 226 -8.70 15.12 -14.19
CA GLU A 226 -8.64 16.54 -13.89
C GLU A 226 -7.19 17.08 -13.93
N LYS A 227 -6.22 16.34 -13.36
CA LYS A 227 -4.79 16.65 -13.40
C LYS A 227 -4.24 16.69 -14.83
N GLU A 228 -4.67 15.76 -15.66
CA GLU A 228 -4.30 15.68 -17.09
C GLU A 228 -5.12 16.64 -17.97
N LYS A 229 -6.04 17.43 -17.37
CA LYS A 229 -6.86 18.47 -18.01
C LYS A 229 -7.92 17.96 -19.00
N PHE A 230 -8.29 16.70 -18.95
CA PHE A 230 -9.42 16.15 -19.69
C PHE A 230 -10.77 16.47 -19.01
N LEU A 231 -10.79 16.49 -17.68
CA LEU A 231 -11.99 16.63 -16.88
C LEU A 231 -12.01 17.93 -16.08
N THR A 232 -13.24 18.37 -15.77
CA THR A 232 -13.55 19.34 -14.72
C THR A 232 -14.44 18.65 -13.72
N VAL A 233 -14.01 18.58 -12.45
CA VAL A 233 -14.71 17.83 -11.40
C VAL A 233 -15.18 18.77 -10.30
N LYS A 234 -16.46 18.66 -9.90
CA LYS A 234 -17.08 19.49 -8.86
C LYS A 234 -17.97 18.64 -7.97
N ILE A 235 -18.21 19.12 -6.74
CA ILE A 235 -19.25 18.59 -5.87
C ILE A 235 -20.41 19.57 -5.85
N LEU A 236 -21.57 19.11 -6.31
CA LEU A 236 -22.83 19.84 -6.19
C LEU A 236 -23.41 19.55 -4.81
N ALA A 237 -23.35 20.55 -3.94
CA ALA A 237 -23.95 20.51 -2.61
C ALA A 237 -25.43 20.82 -2.65
N PRO A 238 -26.24 20.44 -1.64
CA PRO A 238 -27.64 20.83 -1.51
C PRO A 238 -27.74 22.30 -1.06
N GLU A 239 -27.40 23.23 -1.95
CA GLU A 239 -27.20 24.65 -1.65
C GLU A 239 -28.43 25.29 -1.00
N GLU A 240 -29.62 25.07 -1.55
CA GLU A 240 -30.86 25.65 -0.99
C GLU A 240 -31.13 25.18 0.45
N GLU A 241 -30.85 23.91 0.75
CA GLU A 241 -31.01 23.38 2.11
C GLU A 241 -29.99 23.99 3.06
N ILE A 242 -28.75 24.17 2.59
CA ILE A 242 -27.69 24.78 3.37
C ILE A 242 -27.97 26.24 3.66
N ILE A 243 -28.40 27.02 2.68
CA ILE A 243 -28.77 28.43 2.86
C ILE A 243 -29.92 28.53 3.86
N ARG A 244 -30.98 27.74 3.70
CA ARG A 244 -32.11 27.71 4.67
C ARG A 244 -31.66 27.32 6.08
N TYR A 245 -30.71 26.43 6.20
CA TYR A 245 -30.14 26.07 7.48
C TYR A 245 -29.41 27.28 8.11
N LEU A 246 -28.53 27.95 7.37
CA LEU A 246 -27.80 29.12 7.83
C LEU A 246 -28.73 30.27 8.19
N GLU A 247 -29.76 30.51 7.39
CA GLU A 247 -30.80 31.54 7.68
C GLU A 247 -31.45 31.26 9.04
N LYS A 248 -31.82 30.01 9.34
CA LYS A 248 -32.39 29.63 10.63
C LYS A 248 -31.44 29.82 11.82
N GLN A 249 -30.13 29.68 11.59
CA GLN A 249 -29.15 29.87 12.67
C GLN A 249 -28.83 31.35 12.89
N VAL A 250 -28.70 32.12 11.83
CA VAL A 250 -28.21 33.51 11.87
C VAL A 250 -29.36 34.50 12.07
N ILE A 251 -30.50 34.30 11.40
CA ILE A 251 -31.65 35.22 11.47
C ILE A 251 -32.58 34.75 12.60
N VAL A 252 -32.34 35.25 13.79
CA VAL A 252 -33.12 34.91 15.00
C VAL A 252 -34.32 35.80 15.21
N ARG A 253 -34.37 36.95 14.53
CA ARG A 253 -35.48 37.92 14.57
C ARG A 253 -35.76 38.44 13.18
N ASP A 254 -37.01 38.52 12.82
CA ASP A 254 -37.43 39.22 11.59
C ASP A 254 -37.33 40.72 11.81
N ASN A 255 -36.43 41.36 11.08
CA ASN A 255 -36.22 42.79 11.14
C ASN A 255 -36.11 43.33 9.71
N PRO A 256 -37.00 44.26 9.32
CA PRO A 256 -37.06 44.71 7.93
C PRO A 256 -35.80 45.40 7.43
N TYR A 257 -34.97 45.90 8.33
CA TYR A 257 -33.71 46.60 8.00
C TYR A 257 -32.49 45.69 7.95
N THR A 258 -32.40 44.70 8.85
CA THR A 258 -31.21 43.83 8.94
C THR A 258 -31.38 42.50 8.21
N THR A 259 -32.59 41.93 8.12
CA THR A 259 -32.84 40.65 7.47
C THR A 259 -32.38 40.59 6.02
N PRO A 260 -32.60 41.57 5.15
CA PRO A 260 -32.11 41.54 3.78
C PRO A 260 -30.57 41.46 3.69
N VAL A 261 -29.88 42.25 4.47
CA VAL A 261 -28.41 42.31 4.50
C VAL A 261 -27.82 41.02 5.09
N LEU A 262 -28.45 40.43 6.09
CA LEU A 262 -28.05 39.14 6.66
C LEU A 262 -28.21 38.02 5.64
N LYS A 263 -29.29 38.01 4.82
CA LYS A 263 -29.45 37.02 3.76
C LYS A 263 -28.33 37.13 2.71
N GLU A 264 -28.01 38.36 2.29
CA GLU A 264 -26.87 38.58 1.38
C GLU A 264 -25.53 38.13 1.99
N ALA A 265 -25.30 38.43 3.29
CA ALA A 265 -24.09 37.98 4.00
C ALA A 265 -24.00 36.46 4.12
N ILE A 266 -25.12 35.77 4.37
CA ILE A 266 -25.20 34.31 4.42
C ILE A 266 -24.86 33.70 3.07
N GLU A 267 -25.47 34.23 2.00
CA GLU A 267 -25.24 33.77 0.63
C GLU A 267 -23.78 33.98 0.21
N ASP A 268 -23.21 35.16 0.48
CA ASP A 268 -21.79 35.45 0.22
C ASP A 268 -20.86 34.56 1.04
N SER A 269 -21.14 34.39 2.34
CA SER A 269 -20.38 33.49 3.21
C SER A 269 -20.34 32.07 2.68
N TYR A 270 -21.49 31.54 2.26
CA TYR A 270 -21.54 30.18 1.71
C TYR A 270 -20.83 30.10 0.36
N LYS A 271 -21.19 30.91 -0.62
CA LYS A 271 -20.70 30.81 -2.00
C LYS A 271 -19.20 31.11 -2.12
N ARG A 272 -18.70 32.08 -1.36
CA ARG A 272 -17.31 32.54 -1.46
C ARG A 272 -16.37 31.86 -0.47
N LEU A 273 -16.83 31.57 0.75
CA LEU A 273 -15.96 31.12 1.85
C LEU A 273 -16.18 29.66 2.23
N ILE A 274 -17.41 29.27 2.57
CA ILE A 274 -17.71 27.94 3.13
C ILE A 274 -17.74 26.88 2.03
N GLY A 275 -18.56 27.05 1.00
CA GLY A 275 -18.78 26.07 -0.05
C GLY A 275 -17.50 25.57 -0.71
N PRO A 276 -16.66 26.49 -1.26
CA PRO A 276 -15.40 26.08 -1.87
C PRO A 276 -14.41 25.42 -0.91
N ALA A 277 -14.43 25.78 0.38
CA ALA A 277 -13.57 25.16 1.39
C ALA A 277 -14.05 23.74 1.72
N ILE A 278 -15.34 23.57 1.96
CA ILE A 278 -15.95 22.25 2.25
C ILE A 278 -15.80 21.31 1.05
N GLU A 279 -15.97 21.80 -0.18
CA GLU A 279 -15.73 21.01 -1.38
C GLU A 279 -14.30 20.45 -1.43
N ARG A 280 -13.29 21.30 -1.20
CA ARG A 280 -11.88 20.87 -1.14
C ARG A 280 -11.63 19.86 -0.02
N GLU A 281 -12.20 20.10 1.17
CA GLU A 281 -12.07 19.20 2.31
C GLU A 281 -12.66 17.82 2.01
N ILE A 282 -13.85 17.77 1.40
CA ILE A 282 -14.51 16.52 1.01
C ILE A 282 -13.73 15.82 -0.10
N ARG A 283 -13.26 16.56 -1.12
CA ARG A 283 -12.42 16.01 -2.19
C ARG A 283 -11.13 15.41 -1.63
N SER A 284 -10.50 16.09 -0.67
CA SER A 284 -9.30 15.57 0.01
C SER A 284 -9.60 14.31 0.83
N ALA A 285 -10.68 14.30 1.58
CA ALA A 285 -11.10 13.13 2.37
C ALA A 285 -11.43 11.91 1.48
N LEU A 286 -12.12 12.11 0.36
CA LEU A 286 -12.41 11.07 -0.62
C LEU A 286 -11.11 10.53 -1.25
N THR A 287 -10.18 11.41 -1.57
CA THR A 287 -8.88 11.03 -2.13
C THR A 287 -8.08 10.22 -1.14
N GLU A 288 -7.98 10.66 0.12
CA GLU A 288 -7.27 9.93 1.18
C GLU A 288 -7.87 8.53 1.39
N ALA A 289 -9.18 8.43 1.50
CA ALA A 289 -9.85 7.13 1.66
C ALA A 289 -9.65 6.21 0.43
N ALA A 290 -9.66 6.77 -0.79
CA ALA A 290 -9.40 6.04 -2.01
C ALA A 290 -7.94 5.54 -2.11
N GLU A 291 -6.99 6.40 -1.72
CA GLU A 291 -5.57 6.03 -1.65
C GLU A 291 -5.32 4.93 -0.62
N ASP A 292 -5.93 5.01 0.56
CA ASP A 292 -5.79 3.99 1.60
C ASP A 292 -6.29 2.63 1.13
N GLY A 293 -7.47 2.60 0.51
CA GLY A 293 -8.02 1.38 -0.07
C GLY A 293 -7.12 0.80 -1.17
N ALA A 294 -6.61 1.64 -2.06
CA ALA A 294 -5.72 1.20 -3.13
C ALA A 294 -4.35 0.73 -2.61
N ILE A 295 -3.76 1.42 -1.64
CA ILE A 295 -2.49 1.03 -1.01
C ILE A 295 -2.62 -0.34 -0.32
N HIS A 296 -3.76 -0.61 0.34
CA HIS A 296 -4.03 -1.93 0.91
C HIS A 296 -4.02 -3.03 -0.16
N VAL A 297 -4.70 -2.81 -1.29
CA VAL A 297 -4.68 -3.75 -2.43
C VAL A 297 -3.27 -3.93 -2.98
N PHE A 298 -2.53 -2.84 -3.15
CA PHE A 298 -1.14 -2.89 -3.64
C PHE A 298 -0.23 -3.68 -2.69
N GLY A 299 -0.44 -3.51 -1.38
CA GLY A 299 0.26 -4.30 -0.38
C GLY A 299 0.00 -5.80 -0.54
N LYS A 300 -1.25 -6.20 -0.74
CA LYS A 300 -1.60 -7.62 -0.99
C LYS A 300 -1.02 -8.14 -2.30
N ASN A 301 -1.07 -7.36 -3.37
CA ASN A 301 -0.46 -7.73 -4.64
C ASN A 301 1.06 -7.90 -4.51
N LEU A 302 1.73 -7.01 -3.78
CA LEU A 302 3.17 -7.11 -3.52
C LEU A 302 3.50 -8.34 -2.68
N GLU A 303 2.74 -8.60 -1.60
CA GLU A 303 2.91 -9.79 -0.76
C GLU A 303 2.87 -11.07 -1.60
N GLN A 304 1.88 -11.19 -2.50
CA GLN A 304 1.75 -12.35 -3.37
C GLN A 304 2.93 -12.50 -4.33
N LEU A 305 3.45 -11.40 -4.88
CA LEU A 305 4.64 -11.44 -5.73
C LEU A 305 5.89 -11.89 -4.95
N LEU A 306 6.08 -11.38 -3.74
CA LEU A 306 7.23 -11.70 -2.89
C LEU A 306 7.16 -13.13 -2.34
N MET A 307 5.95 -13.63 -2.09
CA MET A 307 5.71 -14.95 -1.51
C MET A 307 5.53 -16.05 -2.55
N GLN A 308 5.79 -15.77 -3.84
CA GLN A 308 5.80 -16.83 -4.86
C GLN A 308 6.86 -17.90 -4.55
N PRO A 309 6.51 -19.20 -4.72
CA PRO A 309 7.46 -20.28 -4.50
C PRO A 309 8.69 -20.14 -5.38
N PRO A 310 9.89 -20.28 -4.82
CA PRO A 310 11.12 -20.30 -5.60
C PRO A 310 11.19 -21.57 -6.45
N ILE A 311 11.75 -21.46 -7.66
CA ILE A 311 12.07 -22.61 -8.52
C ILE A 311 13.58 -22.89 -8.37
N ALA A 312 13.92 -23.56 -7.29
CA ALA A 312 15.32 -23.86 -6.95
C ALA A 312 15.91 -25.00 -7.80
N GLY A 313 17.23 -25.07 -7.87
CA GLY A 313 17.96 -26.18 -8.49
C GLY A 313 17.99 -26.18 -10.02
N GLN A 314 17.50 -25.14 -10.67
CA GLN A 314 17.45 -25.01 -12.14
C GLN A 314 18.62 -24.15 -12.65
N VAL A 315 19.14 -24.52 -13.84
CA VAL A 315 19.94 -23.62 -14.65
C VAL A 315 18.97 -22.80 -15.50
N VAL A 316 18.94 -21.49 -15.30
CA VAL A 316 17.95 -20.60 -15.91
C VAL A 316 18.58 -19.68 -16.96
N LEU A 317 17.98 -19.62 -18.12
CA LEU A 317 18.26 -18.60 -19.13
C LEU A 317 17.28 -17.43 -18.94
N GLY A 318 17.77 -16.30 -18.43
CA GLY A 318 17.04 -15.06 -18.38
C GLY A 318 17.00 -14.37 -19.74
N TRP A 319 15.82 -13.92 -20.13
CA TRP A 319 15.58 -13.27 -21.40
C TRP A 319 14.89 -11.94 -21.18
N ASP A 320 15.61 -10.86 -21.42
CA ASP A 320 15.09 -9.50 -21.43
C ASP A 320 14.69 -9.13 -22.87
N PRO A 321 13.38 -9.17 -23.19
CA PRO A 321 12.92 -8.99 -24.55
C PRO A 321 13.01 -7.53 -24.99
N ALA A 322 13.44 -7.29 -26.22
CA ALA A 322 13.49 -5.96 -26.81
C ALA A 322 13.41 -6.03 -28.33
N PHE A 323 13.00 -4.94 -28.97
CA PHE A 323 12.96 -4.85 -30.45
C PHE A 323 14.34 -4.45 -31.01
N ARG A 324 14.58 -3.18 -31.26
CA ARG A 324 15.77 -2.66 -31.95
C ARG A 324 17.11 -2.96 -31.30
N THR A 325 17.13 -2.90 -29.96
CA THR A 325 18.39 -3.07 -29.20
C THR A 325 18.82 -4.50 -29.03
N GLY A 326 18.03 -5.46 -29.54
CA GLY A 326 18.23 -6.90 -29.34
C GLY A 326 17.83 -7.41 -27.98
N CYS A 327 17.44 -8.67 -27.90
CA CYS A 327 17.11 -9.35 -26.66
C CYS A 327 18.38 -9.71 -25.90
N LYS A 328 18.46 -9.36 -24.61
CA LYS A 328 19.60 -9.65 -23.76
C LYS A 328 19.35 -10.96 -23.05
N LEU A 329 20.36 -11.80 -23.03
CA LEU A 329 20.31 -13.12 -22.40
C LEU A 329 21.36 -13.23 -21.30
N ALA A 330 21.01 -13.90 -20.23
CA ALA A 330 21.93 -14.27 -19.15
C ALA A 330 21.64 -15.71 -18.70
N VAL A 331 22.66 -16.55 -18.67
CA VAL A 331 22.56 -17.91 -18.10
C VAL A 331 23.02 -17.85 -16.65
N VAL A 332 22.19 -18.31 -15.73
CA VAL A 332 22.53 -18.40 -14.31
C VAL A 332 22.49 -19.85 -13.84
N ASP A 333 23.43 -20.22 -12.99
CA ASP A 333 23.46 -21.53 -12.37
C ASP A 333 22.44 -21.63 -11.22
N PRO A 334 22.24 -22.81 -10.60
CA PRO A 334 21.29 -22.98 -9.51
C PRO A 334 21.52 -22.09 -8.27
N THR A 335 22.72 -21.50 -8.16
CA THR A 335 23.07 -20.58 -7.06
C THR A 335 22.83 -19.11 -7.40
N GLY A 336 22.37 -18.81 -8.63
CA GLY A 336 22.19 -17.45 -9.13
C GLY A 336 23.46 -16.80 -9.69
N LYS A 337 24.59 -17.54 -9.81
CA LYS A 337 25.82 -17.05 -10.44
C LYS A 337 25.63 -16.97 -11.95
N VAL A 338 26.00 -15.83 -12.52
CA VAL A 338 25.97 -15.65 -13.98
C VAL A 338 27.12 -16.43 -14.62
N LEU A 339 26.77 -17.32 -15.55
CA LEU A 339 27.72 -18.16 -16.30
C LEU A 339 28.09 -17.56 -17.65
N ASP A 340 27.10 -16.94 -18.34
CA ASP A 340 27.30 -16.35 -19.65
C ASP A 340 26.25 -15.27 -19.93
N THR A 341 26.58 -14.33 -20.80
CA THR A 341 25.67 -13.30 -21.30
C THR A 341 25.86 -13.08 -22.78
N THR A 342 24.77 -12.83 -23.51
CA THR A 342 24.83 -12.50 -24.94
C THR A 342 23.63 -11.65 -25.37
N VAL A 343 23.67 -11.18 -26.60
CA VAL A 343 22.57 -10.44 -27.25
C VAL A 343 22.17 -11.15 -28.51
N ILE A 344 20.90 -11.32 -28.72
CA ILE A 344 20.32 -11.91 -29.94
C ILE A 344 19.28 -10.98 -30.55
N TYR A 345 19.01 -11.14 -31.86
CA TYR A 345 18.12 -10.27 -32.63
C TYR A 345 16.99 -11.03 -33.31
N PRO A 346 16.15 -11.77 -32.57
CA PRO A 346 15.06 -12.55 -33.18
C PRO A 346 13.80 -11.71 -33.41
N THR A 347 13.70 -10.51 -32.86
CA THR A 347 12.52 -9.64 -32.86
C THR A 347 12.70 -8.45 -33.83
N ALA A 348 11.59 -7.84 -34.26
CA ALA A 348 11.63 -6.77 -35.28
C ALA A 348 12.51 -5.55 -34.82
N PRO A 349 13.25 -4.92 -35.76
CA PRO A 349 13.43 -5.25 -37.15
C PRO A 349 14.39 -6.43 -37.33
N THR A 350 13.91 -7.54 -37.88
CA THR A 350 14.66 -8.79 -38.06
C THR A 350 14.47 -9.40 -39.46
N ASN A 351 15.21 -10.46 -39.75
CA ASN A 351 15.05 -11.29 -40.93
C ASN A 351 15.37 -12.76 -40.61
N GLU A 352 15.09 -13.67 -41.55
CA GLU A 352 15.29 -15.10 -41.32
C GLU A 352 16.73 -15.47 -40.94
N THR A 353 17.73 -14.76 -41.47
CA THR A 353 19.15 -15.00 -41.14
C THR A 353 19.42 -14.67 -39.66
N LYS A 354 18.89 -13.54 -39.14
CA LYS A 354 19.05 -13.14 -37.75
C LYS A 354 18.29 -14.08 -36.82
N ILE A 355 17.09 -14.51 -37.20
CA ILE A 355 16.29 -15.48 -36.45
C ILE A 355 17.03 -16.80 -36.33
N ARG A 356 17.58 -17.30 -37.45
CA ARG A 356 18.37 -18.52 -37.46
C ARG A 356 19.62 -18.42 -36.60
N ALA A 357 20.35 -17.31 -36.69
CA ALA A 357 21.52 -17.05 -35.85
C ALA A 357 21.15 -17.00 -34.38
N ALA A 358 20.02 -16.38 -34.01
CA ALA A 358 19.51 -16.35 -32.65
C ALA A 358 19.20 -17.76 -32.12
N LYS A 359 18.48 -18.58 -32.90
CA LYS A 359 18.18 -19.97 -32.54
C LYS A 359 19.45 -20.82 -32.37
N GLU A 360 20.45 -20.68 -33.24
CA GLU A 360 21.73 -21.36 -33.09
C GLU A 360 22.50 -20.94 -31.83
N THR A 361 22.46 -19.66 -31.48
CA THR A 361 23.05 -19.18 -30.23
C THR A 361 22.33 -19.79 -29.02
N LEU A 362 21.01 -19.81 -29.02
CA LEU A 362 20.19 -20.42 -27.96
C LEU A 362 20.48 -21.94 -27.83
N LYS A 363 20.52 -22.68 -28.93
CA LYS A 363 20.87 -24.12 -28.91
C LYS A 363 22.24 -24.37 -28.27
N LYS A 364 23.24 -23.53 -28.60
CA LYS A 364 24.59 -23.61 -28.02
C LYS A 364 24.57 -23.34 -26.48
N LEU A 365 23.85 -22.31 -26.06
CA LEU A 365 23.75 -21.98 -24.62
C LEU A 365 23.03 -23.08 -23.84
N ILE A 366 21.93 -23.59 -24.38
CA ILE A 366 21.12 -24.66 -23.75
C ILE A 366 21.97 -25.92 -23.59
N SER A 367 22.63 -26.35 -24.62
CA SER A 367 23.47 -27.58 -24.63
C SER A 367 24.71 -27.39 -23.73
N LYS A 368 25.42 -26.24 -23.87
CA LYS A 368 26.66 -25.98 -23.12
C LYS A 368 26.46 -25.92 -21.60
N TYR A 369 25.38 -25.27 -21.14
CA TYR A 369 25.13 -25.02 -19.72
C TYR A 369 24.04 -25.90 -19.13
N HIS A 370 23.46 -26.80 -19.92
CA HIS A 370 22.34 -27.66 -19.50
C HIS A 370 21.15 -26.87 -18.99
N VAL A 371 20.76 -25.83 -19.72
CA VAL A 371 19.62 -24.98 -19.35
C VAL A 371 18.34 -25.83 -19.33
N THR A 372 17.59 -25.73 -18.26
CA THR A 372 16.34 -26.46 -18.05
C THR A 372 15.11 -25.57 -18.04
N LEU A 373 15.32 -24.25 -17.82
CA LEU A 373 14.25 -23.26 -17.73
C LEU A 373 14.64 -21.96 -18.42
N ILE A 374 13.73 -21.40 -19.20
CA ILE A 374 13.86 -20.05 -19.80
C ILE A 374 12.89 -19.11 -19.07
N SER A 375 13.41 -18.06 -18.48
CA SER A 375 12.64 -16.99 -17.82
C SER A 375 12.57 -15.78 -18.74
N VAL A 376 11.38 -15.47 -19.26
CA VAL A 376 11.15 -14.38 -20.22
C VAL A 376 10.47 -13.21 -19.53
N GLY A 377 11.03 -12.02 -19.62
CA GLY A 377 10.38 -10.79 -19.17
C GLY A 377 9.06 -10.54 -19.90
N ASN A 378 8.08 -9.98 -19.18
CA ASN A 378 6.73 -9.73 -19.74
C ASN A 378 6.57 -8.34 -20.38
N GLY A 379 7.65 -7.64 -20.65
CA GLY A 379 7.64 -6.31 -21.25
C GLY A 379 7.54 -6.29 -22.76
N THR A 380 8.10 -5.25 -23.35
CA THR A 380 8.11 -5.02 -24.79
C THR A 380 8.76 -6.19 -25.55
N ALA A 381 8.16 -6.65 -26.66
CA ALA A 381 8.61 -7.79 -27.48
C ALA A 381 8.57 -9.17 -26.76
N SER A 382 7.88 -9.29 -25.65
CA SER A 382 7.70 -10.56 -24.94
C SER A 382 7.00 -11.61 -25.80
N ARG A 383 5.97 -11.22 -26.52
CA ARG A 383 5.18 -12.07 -27.41
C ARG A 383 6.03 -12.67 -28.52
N GLU A 384 6.76 -11.82 -29.21
CA GLU A 384 7.61 -12.22 -30.35
C GLU A 384 8.74 -13.14 -29.83
N SER A 385 9.30 -12.84 -28.67
CA SER A 385 10.28 -13.68 -28.00
C SER A 385 9.72 -15.05 -27.64
N GLU A 386 8.51 -15.09 -27.09
CA GLU A 386 7.83 -16.33 -26.73
C GLU A 386 7.58 -17.24 -27.94
N GLN A 387 7.19 -16.68 -29.10
CA GLN A 387 7.01 -17.42 -30.32
C GLN A 387 8.32 -18.10 -30.78
N ILE A 388 9.42 -17.36 -30.72
CA ILE A 388 10.77 -17.91 -31.08
C ILE A 388 11.15 -19.04 -30.14
N ILE A 389 10.88 -18.90 -28.84
CA ILE A 389 11.18 -19.94 -27.84
C ILE A 389 10.37 -21.21 -28.15
N VAL A 390 9.07 -21.09 -28.37
CA VAL A 390 8.21 -22.24 -28.65
C VAL A 390 8.64 -22.98 -29.94
N GLU A 391 9.01 -22.25 -30.99
CA GLU A 391 9.58 -22.85 -32.19
C GLU A 391 10.89 -23.57 -31.89
N LEU A 392 11.80 -22.93 -31.12
CA LEU A 392 13.07 -23.54 -30.74
C LEU A 392 12.88 -24.82 -29.93
N LEU A 393 11.94 -24.83 -28.96
CA LEU A 393 11.68 -26.01 -28.14
C LEU A 393 11.22 -27.23 -28.92
N LYS A 394 10.63 -27.04 -30.12
CA LYS A 394 10.28 -28.13 -31.04
C LYS A 394 11.48 -28.66 -31.82
N GLU A 395 12.54 -27.88 -31.92
CA GLU A 395 13.74 -28.20 -32.70
C GLU A 395 14.85 -28.87 -31.88
N ILE A 396 14.78 -28.81 -30.54
CA ILE A 396 15.84 -29.31 -29.64
C ILE A 396 15.42 -30.61 -28.93
N PRO A 397 16.38 -31.53 -28.67
CA PRO A 397 16.10 -32.75 -27.94
C PRO A 397 16.01 -32.54 -26.42
N GLU A 398 16.58 -31.44 -25.87
CA GLU A 398 16.62 -31.14 -24.48
C GLU A 398 15.22 -30.80 -23.95
N LYS A 399 14.91 -31.30 -22.74
CA LYS A 399 13.66 -30.97 -22.03
C LYS A 399 13.79 -29.62 -21.36
N VAL A 400 13.43 -28.55 -22.04
CA VAL A 400 13.42 -27.18 -21.56
C VAL A 400 11.99 -26.70 -21.47
N GLN A 401 11.68 -26.01 -20.39
CA GLN A 401 10.41 -25.30 -20.21
C GLN A 401 10.66 -23.79 -20.20
N TYR A 402 9.61 -23.00 -20.34
CA TYR A 402 9.71 -21.56 -20.17
C TYR A 402 8.61 -21.02 -19.26
N VAL A 403 8.84 -19.85 -18.71
CA VAL A 403 7.90 -19.10 -17.88
C VAL A 403 7.99 -17.62 -18.22
N ILE A 404 6.83 -16.97 -18.28
CA ILE A 404 6.77 -15.51 -18.39
C ILE A 404 6.92 -14.93 -16.99
N THR A 405 7.93 -14.10 -16.82
CA THR A 405 8.31 -13.52 -15.52
C THR A 405 7.97 -12.04 -15.50
N ASN A 406 7.37 -11.58 -14.43
CA ASN A 406 7.12 -10.15 -14.21
C ASN A 406 8.47 -9.42 -14.09
N GLU A 407 8.78 -8.54 -15.05
CA GLU A 407 10.02 -7.77 -15.10
C GLU A 407 9.90 -6.39 -14.39
N ALA A 408 8.79 -6.08 -13.74
CA ALA A 408 8.58 -4.81 -13.07
C ALA A 408 9.75 -4.44 -12.17
N GLY A 409 10.27 -3.23 -12.31
CA GLY A 409 11.43 -2.73 -11.57
C GLY A 409 12.79 -3.28 -12.02
N ALA A 410 12.88 -4.22 -12.97
CA ALA A 410 14.18 -4.74 -13.45
C ALA A 410 15.05 -3.64 -14.07
N SER A 411 14.45 -2.71 -14.81
CA SER A 411 15.14 -1.54 -15.37
C SER A 411 15.65 -0.59 -14.28
N VAL A 412 14.90 -0.42 -13.20
CA VAL A 412 15.31 0.40 -12.06
C VAL A 412 16.49 -0.26 -11.33
N TYR A 413 16.40 -1.57 -11.08
CA TYR A 413 17.51 -2.33 -10.49
C TYR A 413 18.77 -2.25 -11.35
N SER A 414 18.66 -2.55 -12.65
CA SER A 414 19.82 -2.64 -13.55
C SER A 414 20.59 -1.32 -13.69
N ALA A 415 19.91 -0.18 -13.52
CA ALA A 415 20.51 1.16 -13.49
C ALA A 415 20.98 1.61 -12.09
N SER A 416 20.72 0.82 -11.05
CA SER A 416 21.03 1.18 -9.66
C SER A 416 22.52 1.06 -9.34
N LYS A 417 22.94 1.78 -8.28
CA LYS A 417 24.29 1.64 -7.71
C LYS A 417 24.54 0.19 -7.24
N LEU A 418 23.54 -0.44 -6.63
CA LEU A 418 23.64 -1.82 -6.16
C LEU A 418 23.94 -2.78 -7.32
N ALA A 419 23.24 -2.68 -8.44
CA ALA A 419 23.51 -3.53 -9.61
C ALA A 419 24.89 -3.26 -10.21
N THR A 420 25.37 -2.02 -10.15
CA THR A 420 26.73 -1.66 -10.58
C THR A 420 27.80 -2.27 -9.68
N GLU A 421 27.58 -2.28 -8.37
CA GLU A 421 28.47 -2.93 -7.41
C GLU A 421 28.46 -4.46 -7.57
N GLU A 422 27.29 -5.04 -7.83
CA GLU A 422 27.11 -6.49 -8.02
C GLU A 422 27.72 -6.99 -9.35
N PHE A 423 27.55 -6.17 -10.41
CA PHE A 423 28.02 -6.48 -11.77
C PHE A 423 28.77 -5.29 -12.40
N PRO A 424 29.99 -4.99 -11.96
CA PRO A 424 30.69 -3.78 -12.44
C PRO A 424 31.05 -3.84 -13.94
N ASN A 425 31.18 -5.03 -14.49
CA ASN A 425 31.56 -5.25 -15.90
C ASN A 425 30.39 -5.49 -16.86
N PHE A 426 29.16 -5.50 -16.34
CA PHE A 426 27.97 -5.71 -17.16
C PHE A 426 27.29 -4.37 -17.51
N ASP A 427 26.72 -4.30 -18.69
CA ASP A 427 25.82 -3.22 -19.06
C ASP A 427 24.43 -3.39 -18.40
N VAL A 428 23.58 -2.38 -18.56
CA VAL A 428 22.23 -2.34 -17.99
C VAL A 428 21.38 -3.53 -18.50
N GLY A 429 21.51 -3.89 -19.77
CA GLY A 429 20.74 -5.01 -20.34
C GLY A 429 21.18 -6.36 -19.81
N GLN A 430 22.46 -6.59 -19.64
CA GLN A 430 23.00 -7.82 -19.06
C GLN A 430 22.56 -7.99 -17.60
N ARG A 431 22.56 -6.89 -16.83
CA ARG A 431 22.05 -6.87 -15.45
C ARG A 431 20.57 -7.18 -15.38
N SER A 432 19.78 -6.62 -16.31
CA SER A 432 18.34 -6.88 -16.41
C SER A 432 18.05 -8.35 -16.69
N ALA A 433 18.72 -8.94 -17.68
CA ALA A 433 18.55 -10.35 -18.02
C ALA A 433 18.95 -11.29 -16.84
N ALA A 434 20.02 -10.97 -16.14
CA ALA A 434 20.44 -11.71 -14.94
C ALA A 434 19.39 -11.61 -13.82
N SER A 435 18.80 -10.43 -13.61
CA SER A 435 17.72 -10.22 -12.63
C SER A 435 16.47 -11.02 -13.00
N ILE A 436 16.06 -11.04 -14.28
CA ILE A 436 14.91 -11.80 -14.74
C ILE A 436 15.11 -13.31 -14.51
N ALA A 437 16.32 -13.84 -14.72
CA ALA A 437 16.64 -15.23 -14.41
C ALA A 437 16.56 -15.54 -12.91
N ARG A 438 17.13 -14.69 -12.08
CA ARG A 438 17.17 -14.87 -10.61
C ARG A 438 15.81 -14.74 -9.94
N ARG A 439 14.89 -13.93 -10.51
CA ARG A 439 13.52 -13.80 -10.00
C ARG A 439 12.75 -15.10 -9.98
N VAL A 440 13.01 -15.98 -10.94
CA VAL A 440 12.38 -17.30 -10.95
C VAL A 440 12.99 -18.21 -9.89
N GLN A 441 14.30 -18.09 -9.68
CA GLN A 441 15.01 -18.91 -8.68
C GLN A 441 14.62 -18.55 -7.26
N ASP A 442 14.56 -17.26 -6.91
CA ASP A 442 14.04 -16.75 -5.65
C ASP A 442 13.47 -15.32 -5.81
N PRO A 443 12.15 -15.19 -5.98
CA PRO A 443 11.51 -13.90 -6.17
C PRO A 443 11.77 -12.91 -5.03
N LEU A 444 11.69 -13.36 -3.78
CA LEU A 444 11.90 -12.50 -2.61
C LEU A 444 13.32 -11.95 -2.56
N ALA A 445 14.32 -12.83 -2.70
CA ALA A 445 15.73 -12.44 -2.62
C ALA A 445 16.13 -11.44 -3.72
N GLU A 446 15.49 -11.49 -4.88
CA GLU A 446 15.77 -10.57 -5.98
C GLU A 446 14.97 -9.27 -5.89
N LEU A 447 13.67 -9.35 -5.56
CA LEU A 447 12.78 -8.19 -5.52
C LEU A 447 13.09 -7.22 -4.37
N VAL A 448 13.67 -7.68 -3.26
CA VAL A 448 14.11 -6.79 -2.16
C VAL A 448 15.22 -5.81 -2.54
N LYS A 449 15.90 -6.04 -3.68
CA LYS A 449 16.92 -5.15 -4.24
C LYS A 449 16.32 -3.90 -4.89
N ILE A 450 15.01 -3.87 -5.07
CA ILE A 450 14.26 -2.82 -5.77
C ILE A 450 13.43 -2.03 -4.76
N ASP A 451 13.39 -0.71 -4.90
CA ASP A 451 12.41 0.09 -4.14
C ASP A 451 10.98 -0.44 -4.42
N PRO A 452 10.23 -0.87 -3.40
CA PRO A 452 8.90 -1.44 -3.61
C PRO A 452 7.95 -0.55 -4.41
N LYS A 453 8.11 0.78 -4.36
CA LYS A 453 7.34 1.72 -5.17
C LYS A 453 7.61 1.60 -6.67
N SER A 454 8.75 1.04 -7.06
CA SER A 454 9.12 0.80 -8.45
C SER A 454 8.63 -0.54 -8.98
N ILE A 455 8.06 -1.38 -8.13
CA ILE A 455 7.38 -2.62 -8.53
C ILE A 455 5.93 -2.26 -8.87
N GLY A 456 5.52 -2.49 -10.12
CA GLY A 456 4.15 -2.23 -10.57
C GLY A 456 3.17 -3.22 -9.95
N VAL A 457 2.43 -2.80 -8.93
CA VAL A 457 1.46 -3.62 -8.20
C VAL A 457 0.03 -3.10 -8.27
N GLY A 458 -0.19 -1.98 -8.97
CA GLY A 458 -1.53 -1.46 -9.15
C GLY A 458 -1.64 -0.22 -10.02
N GLN A 459 -2.86 0.06 -10.45
CA GLN A 459 -3.21 1.24 -11.22
C GLN A 459 -3.19 2.49 -10.32
N TYR A 460 -2.84 3.65 -10.87
CA TYR A 460 -2.71 4.93 -10.14
C TYR A 460 -1.60 4.98 -9.07
N GLN A 461 -0.71 4.01 -9.01
CA GLN A 461 0.37 3.94 -8.01
C GLN A 461 1.23 5.22 -7.95
N HIS A 462 1.48 5.87 -9.10
CA HIS A 462 2.27 7.09 -9.20
C HIS A 462 1.50 8.38 -8.85
N ASP A 463 0.17 8.31 -8.72
CA ASP A 463 -0.67 9.46 -8.42
C ASP A 463 -0.93 9.63 -6.92
N MET A 464 -0.54 8.66 -6.10
CA MET A 464 -0.79 8.63 -4.67
C MET A 464 0.25 9.39 -3.84
N ASN A 465 -0.06 9.57 -2.56
CA ASN A 465 0.92 10.02 -1.58
C ASN A 465 2.10 9.04 -1.51
N GLN A 466 3.24 9.42 -2.12
CA GLN A 466 4.42 8.56 -2.26
C GLN A 466 5.10 8.21 -0.93
N LYS A 467 4.94 9.04 0.10
CA LYS A 467 5.46 8.74 1.45
C LYS A 467 4.64 7.61 2.07
N LYS A 468 3.31 7.75 2.09
CA LYS A 468 2.39 6.76 2.64
C LYS A 468 2.48 5.42 1.90
N LEU A 469 2.52 5.46 0.56
CA LEU A 469 2.73 4.30 -0.28
C LEU A 469 4.06 3.60 0.06
N GLY A 470 5.16 4.36 0.16
CA GLY A 470 6.47 3.81 0.48
C GLY A 470 6.52 3.14 1.85
N GLU A 471 5.96 3.76 2.88
CA GLU A 471 5.88 3.21 4.23
C GLU A 471 5.07 1.90 4.25
N ALA A 472 3.91 1.87 3.59
CA ALA A 472 3.06 0.68 3.53
C ALA A 472 3.75 -0.48 2.77
N LEU A 473 4.30 -0.23 1.58
CA LEU A 473 4.95 -1.27 0.79
C LEU A 473 6.25 -1.79 1.44
N ASN A 474 7.04 -0.92 2.07
CA ASN A 474 8.21 -1.36 2.86
C ASN A 474 7.79 -2.26 4.03
N GLY A 475 6.67 -1.95 4.69
CA GLY A 475 6.09 -2.81 5.71
C GLY A 475 5.76 -4.21 5.20
N VAL A 476 5.18 -4.32 4.00
CA VAL A 476 4.88 -5.61 3.37
C VAL A 476 6.16 -6.40 3.09
N VAL A 477 7.21 -5.76 2.57
CA VAL A 477 8.51 -6.43 2.35
C VAL A 477 9.09 -6.93 3.66
N GLU A 478 9.08 -6.10 4.70
CA GLU A 478 9.54 -6.47 6.04
C GLU A 478 8.79 -7.70 6.57
N ASP A 479 7.47 -7.70 6.48
CA ASP A 479 6.65 -8.84 6.93
C ASP A 479 6.96 -10.12 6.15
N CYS A 480 7.09 -10.05 4.83
CA CYS A 480 7.44 -11.20 3.99
C CYS A 480 8.83 -11.76 4.33
N VAL A 481 9.84 -10.90 4.45
CA VAL A 481 11.22 -11.34 4.76
C VAL A 481 11.29 -11.99 6.14
N ASN A 482 10.66 -11.40 7.15
CA ASN A 482 10.64 -11.98 8.49
C ASN A 482 9.82 -13.27 8.57
N LYS A 483 8.72 -13.37 7.80
CA LYS A 483 7.90 -14.59 7.71
C LYS A 483 8.65 -15.76 7.09
N VAL A 484 9.42 -15.51 6.03
CA VAL A 484 10.28 -16.52 5.38
C VAL A 484 11.53 -16.80 6.23
N GLY A 485 12.13 -15.77 6.80
CA GLY A 485 13.43 -15.83 7.48
C GLY A 485 14.61 -15.87 6.49
N VAL A 486 15.81 -15.70 6.98
CA VAL A 486 17.00 -15.63 6.13
C VAL A 486 18.13 -16.51 6.65
N ASP A 487 18.87 -17.15 5.75
CA ASP A 487 20.12 -17.84 6.11
C ASP A 487 21.27 -16.82 6.19
N LEU A 488 21.95 -16.73 7.35
CA LEU A 488 23.05 -15.78 7.60
C LEU A 488 24.24 -15.98 6.66
N ASN A 489 24.42 -17.19 6.16
CA ASN A 489 25.57 -17.54 5.33
C ASN A 489 25.37 -17.26 3.84
N THR A 490 24.12 -17.06 3.40
CA THR A 490 23.79 -16.87 1.98
C THR A 490 23.07 -15.55 1.69
N ALA A 491 22.38 -14.96 2.67
CA ALA A 491 21.60 -13.75 2.48
C ALA A 491 22.42 -12.55 2.04
N SER A 492 21.89 -11.77 1.10
CA SER A 492 22.46 -10.48 0.70
C SER A 492 22.24 -9.41 1.78
N ALA A 493 23.04 -8.35 1.77
CA ALA A 493 22.82 -7.21 2.65
C ALA A 493 21.42 -6.59 2.44
N SER A 494 20.93 -6.55 1.19
CA SER A 494 19.59 -6.04 0.85
C SER A 494 18.47 -6.88 1.46
N LEU A 495 18.65 -8.19 1.59
CA LEU A 495 17.69 -9.07 2.24
C LEU A 495 17.77 -8.93 3.77
N LEU A 496 18.97 -8.88 4.31
CA LEU A 496 19.22 -8.77 5.75
C LEU A 496 18.67 -7.46 6.34
N GLU A 497 18.70 -6.35 5.60
CA GLU A 497 18.22 -5.04 6.12
C GLU A 497 16.72 -5.00 6.43
N TYR A 498 15.94 -5.96 5.91
CA TYR A 498 14.51 -6.11 6.24
C TYR A 498 14.26 -7.02 7.46
N ILE A 499 15.27 -7.66 7.99
CA ILE A 499 15.14 -8.45 9.21
C ILE A 499 14.94 -7.53 10.41
N SER A 500 14.02 -7.91 11.28
CA SER A 500 13.72 -7.21 12.52
C SER A 500 15.01 -6.88 13.30
N GLY A 501 15.18 -5.61 13.65
CA GLY A 501 16.34 -5.12 14.40
C GLY A 501 17.66 -4.96 13.60
N ILE A 502 17.68 -5.27 12.32
CA ILE A 502 18.87 -5.13 11.46
C ILE A 502 18.75 -3.86 10.60
N SER A 503 19.59 -2.87 10.90
CA SER A 503 19.73 -1.70 10.06
C SER A 503 20.61 -1.99 8.84
N LYS A 504 20.53 -1.10 7.82
CA LYS A 504 21.38 -1.18 6.62
C LYS A 504 22.88 -1.30 6.93
N ALA A 505 23.35 -0.59 7.97
CA ALA A 505 24.74 -0.66 8.41
C ALA A 505 25.06 -2.02 9.02
N ILE A 506 24.17 -2.56 9.86
CA ILE A 506 24.34 -3.89 10.47
C ILE A 506 24.30 -4.97 9.40
N ALA A 507 23.40 -4.89 8.42
CA ALA A 507 23.33 -5.85 7.30
C ALA A 507 24.65 -5.95 6.54
N LYS A 508 25.28 -4.81 6.22
CA LYS A 508 26.60 -4.77 5.60
C LYS A 508 27.69 -5.35 6.50
N ASN A 509 27.64 -5.08 7.81
CA ASN A 509 28.60 -5.61 8.76
C ASN A 509 28.46 -7.14 8.94
N ILE A 510 27.26 -7.70 8.83
CA ILE A 510 27.05 -9.16 8.84
C ILE A 510 27.73 -9.80 7.63
N VAL A 511 27.54 -9.22 6.44
CA VAL A 511 28.19 -9.71 5.21
C VAL A 511 29.71 -9.61 5.33
N ALA A 512 30.25 -8.47 5.74
CA ALA A 512 31.69 -8.29 5.95
C ALA A 512 32.26 -9.30 6.98
N TYR A 513 31.55 -9.48 8.10
CA TYR A 513 31.99 -10.44 9.14
C TYR A 513 32.14 -11.87 8.60
N ARG A 514 31.15 -12.34 7.79
CA ARG A 514 31.27 -13.71 7.22
C ARG A 514 32.32 -13.81 6.14
N GLU A 515 32.62 -12.75 5.42
CA GLU A 515 33.71 -12.72 4.43
C GLU A 515 35.09 -12.78 5.10
N GLU A 516 35.24 -12.11 6.23
CA GLU A 516 36.49 -12.06 6.99
C GLU A 516 36.69 -13.29 7.88
N ASN A 517 35.65 -13.81 8.54
CA ASN A 517 35.74 -14.84 9.56
C ASN A 517 35.19 -16.22 9.12
N GLY A 518 34.70 -16.33 7.89
CA GLY A 518 34.05 -17.53 7.38
C GLY A 518 32.60 -17.65 7.81
N ARG A 519 31.99 -18.81 7.58
CA ARG A 519 30.58 -19.06 7.84
C ARG A 519 30.24 -18.95 9.32
N PHE A 520 29.10 -18.34 9.62
CA PHE A 520 28.49 -18.40 10.95
C PHE A 520 28.19 -19.85 11.32
N GLN A 521 28.58 -20.24 12.53
CA GLN A 521 28.35 -21.56 13.10
C GLN A 521 27.22 -21.56 14.12
N THR A 522 26.99 -20.42 14.77
CA THR A 522 25.94 -20.22 15.76
C THR A 522 25.35 -18.82 15.65
N ARG A 523 24.05 -18.66 16.01
CA ARG A 523 23.40 -17.35 16.10
C ARG A 523 24.11 -16.40 17.08
N ARG A 524 24.71 -16.91 18.14
CA ARG A 524 25.46 -16.09 19.11
C ARG A 524 26.64 -15.33 18.51
N GLU A 525 27.19 -15.79 17.40
CA GLU A 525 28.24 -15.07 16.69
C GLU A 525 27.79 -13.73 16.13
N LEU A 526 26.47 -13.51 15.94
CA LEU A 526 25.92 -12.19 15.59
C LEU A 526 26.33 -11.11 16.60
N LEU A 527 26.49 -11.45 17.88
CA LEU A 527 26.94 -10.50 18.90
C LEU A 527 28.38 -10.00 18.69
N LYS A 528 29.17 -10.66 17.84
CA LYS A 528 30.52 -10.23 17.44
C LYS A 528 30.49 -9.26 16.25
N VAL A 529 29.34 -9.12 15.58
CA VAL A 529 29.19 -8.22 14.45
C VAL A 529 29.13 -6.75 14.91
N ALA A 530 29.89 -5.90 14.26
CA ALA A 530 29.96 -4.48 14.61
C ALA A 530 28.57 -3.82 14.56
N LYS A 531 28.25 -3.02 15.57
CA LYS A 531 26.97 -2.32 15.78
C LYS A 531 25.75 -3.21 16.08
N LEU A 532 25.91 -4.52 16.16
CA LEU A 532 24.84 -5.44 16.56
C LEU A 532 24.91 -5.69 18.07
N GLY A 533 24.16 -4.92 18.84
CA GLY A 533 24.10 -5.07 20.29
C GLY A 533 23.04 -6.08 20.75
N PRO A 534 22.91 -6.32 22.07
CA PRO A 534 21.98 -7.29 22.65
C PRO A 534 20.52 -7.07 22.23
N LYS A 535 20.06 -5.82 22.15
CA LYS A 535 18.70 -5.49 21.73
C LYS A 535 18.44 -5.84 20.26
N ALA A 536 19.38 -5.55 19.37
CA ALA A 536 19.28 -5.93 17.96
C ALA A 536 19.32 -7.46 17.81
N PHE A 537 20.16 -8.15 18.59
CA PHE A 537 20.22 -9.60 18.63
C PHE A 537 18.87 -10.21 19.06
N GLU A 538 18.27 -9.73 20.13
CA GLU A 538 16.93 -10.16 20.57
C GLU A 538 15.91 -10.03 19.45
N GLN A 539 15.91 -8.90 18.74
CA GLN A 539 14.94 -8.66 17.66
C GLN A 539 15.18 -9.56 16.44
N CYS A 540 16.41 -9.84 16.05
CA CYS A 540 16.73 -10.50 14.79
C CYS A 540 16.95 -12.02 14.90
N ALA A 541 17.37 -12.54 16.06
CA ALA A 541 17.89 -13.89 16.18
C ALA A 541 16.91 -14.97 15.69
N GLY A 542 15.63 -14.85 16.02
CA GLY A 542 14.62 -15.83 15.63
C GLY A 542 14.31 -15.84 14.13
N PHE A 543 14.59 -14.74 13.43
CA PHE A 543 14.36 -14.61 11.98
C PHE A 543 15.57 -14.99 11.13
N THR A 544 16.72 -15.22 11.76
CA THR A 544 17.94 -15.66 11.09
C THR A 544 18.11 -17.17 11.25
N ARG A 545 18.72 -17.82 10.28
CA ARG A 545 18.96 -19.27 10.27
C ARG A 545 20.38 -19.59 9.91
N ILE A 546 20.88 -20.72 10.44
CA ILE A 546 22.18 -21.27 10.11
C ILE A 546 21.99 -22.76 9.83
N THR A 547 22.03 -23.13 8.55
CA THR A 547 21.93 -24.51 8.12
C THR A 547 23.27 -25.20 8.28
N GLY A 548 23.31 -26.37 8.94
CA GLY A 548 24.54 -27.12 9.16
C GLY A 548 25.52 -26.49 10.14
N GLY A 549 25.03 -25.65 11.06
CA GLY A 549 25.81 -25.06 12.17
C GLY A 549 25.96 -25.99 13.34
N LYS A 550 26.63 -25.52 14.41
CA LYS A 550 26.92 -26.30 15.63
C LYS A 550 25.69 -26.59 16.48
N ASN A 551 24.66 -25.72 16.43
CA ASN A 551 23.41 -25.90 17.16
C ASN A 551 22.29 -26.18 16.18
N PRO A 552 21.68 -27.37 16.17
CA PRO A 552 20.58 -27.69 15.26
C PRO A 552 19.36 -26.75 15.36
N LEU A 553 19.10 -26.18 16.54
CA LEU A 553 18.01 -25.22 16.74
C LEU A 553 18.24 -23.89 15.99
N ASP A 554 19.49 -23.55 15.66
CA ASP A 554 19.80 -22.36 14.87
C ASP A 554 19.31 -22.46 13.41
N ALA A 555 18.96 -23.64 12.94
CA ALA A 555 18.33 -23.85 11.64
C ALA A 555 16.79 -23.64 11.66
N THR A 556 16.19 -23.47 12.84
CA THR A 556 14.75 -23.31 13.04
C THR A 556 14.36 -21.86 13.25
N SER A 557 13.07 -21.53 13.28
CA SER A 557 12.57 -20.21 13.71
C SER A 557 12.34 -20.12 15.22
N VAL A 558 12.78 -21.12 15.99
CA VAL A 558 12.71 -21.06 17.46
C VAL A 558 13.65 -19.95 17.96
N HIS A 559 13.11 -19.05 18.76
CA HIS A 559 13.91 -17.95 19.32
C HIS A 559 14.90 -18.49 20.37
N PRO A 560 16.14 -17.95 20.46
CA PRO A 560 17.12 -18.39 21.46
C PRO A 560 16.64 -18.38 22.91
N GLU A 561 15.74 -17.46 23.27
CA GLU A 561 15.08 -17.42 24.60
C GLU A 561 14.33 -18.72 24.94
N SER A 562 13.83 -19.43 23.94
CA SER A 562 13.04 -20.65 24.08
C SER A 562 13.86 -21.93 23.88
N TYR A 563 15.18 -21.86 23.72
CA TYR A 563 16.01 -23.05 23.49
C TYR A 563 15.96 -24.06 24.64
N ASP A 564 15.95 -23.57 25.88
CA ASP A 564 15.88 -24.46 27.05
C ASP A 564 14.53 -25.19 27.09
N ALA A 565 13.43 -24.49 26.79
CA ALA A 565 12.12 -25.10 26.70
C ALA A 565 12.04 -26.13 25.55
N ALA A 566 12.61 -25.80 24.38
CA ALA A 566 12.67 -26.73 23.24
C ALA A 566 13.48 -28.00 23.55
N LYS A 567 14.63 -27.86 24.23
CA LYS A 567 15.45 -29.02 24.67
C LYS A 567 14.72 -29.89 25.67
N LYS A 568 14.10 -29.30 26.70
CA LYS A 568 13.27 -30.02 27.67
C LYS A 568 12.11 -30.76 27.00
N LEU A 569 11.48 -30.13 25.99
CA LEU A 569 10.42 -30.77 25.19
C LEU A 569 10.96 -31.99 24.46
N LEU A 570 12.09 -31.87 23.78
CA LEU A 570 12.73 -32.97 23.06
C LEU A 570 13.05 -34.15 24.00
N GLU A 571 13.69 -33.88 25.15
CA GLU A 571 13.99 -34.89 26.16
C GLU A 571 12.75 -35.63 26.65
N LYS A 572 11.63 -34.89 26.92
CA LYS A 572 10.36 -35.48 27.34
C LYS A 572 9.74 -36.40 26.29
N LEU A 573 9.94 -36.09 25.02
CA LEU A 573 9.42 -36.88 23.89
C LEU A 573 10.39 -37.96 23.43
N GLY A 574 11.61 -38.05 24.06
CA GLY A 574 12.61 -39.04 23.74
C GLY A 574 13.45 -38.73 22.51
N TYR A 575 13.61 -37.47 22.18
CA TYR A 575 14.40 -36.97 21.07
C TYR A 575 15.58 -36.14 21.53
N THR A 576 16.55 -35.95 20.63
CA THR A 576 17.73 -35.10 20.81
C THR A 576 17.69 -33.88 19.87
N PRO A 577 18.48 -32.82 20.12
CA PRO A 577 18.60 -31.73 19.17
C PRO A 577 19.11 -32.17 17.78
N GLU A 578 19.95 -33.20 17.70
CA GLU A 578 20.45 -33.76 16.45
C GLU A 578 19.33 -34.37 15.60
N ASP A 579 18.31 -34.96 16.22
CA ASP A 579 17.12 -35.48 15.52
C ASP A 579 16.34 -34.39 14.77
N VAL A 580 16.45 -33.13 15.22
CA VAL A 580 15.90 -31.97 14.50
C VAL A 580 16.61 -31.76 13.15
N ALA A 581 17.95 -31.82 13.16
CA ALA A 581 18.74 -31.69 11.92
C ALA A 581 18.48 -32.87 10.96
N GLU A 582 18.24 -34.04 11.48
CA GLU A 582 17.96 -35.27 10.72
C GLU A 582 16.47 -35.39 10.30
N ARG A 583 15.64 -34.38 10.63
CA ARG A 583 14.19 -34.31 10.31
C ARG A 583 13.38 -35.54 10.78
N LYS A 584 13.74 -36.13 11.93
CA LYS A 584 13.08 -37.30 12.49
C LYS A 584 11.81 -37.00 13.30
N LEU A 585 11.45 -35.73 13.44
CA LEU A 585 10.40 -35.26 14.34
C LEU A 585 9.03 -35.10 13.68
N ALA A 586 8.83 -35.66 12.48
CA ALA A 586 7.55 -35.62 11.82
C ALA A 586 6.46 -36.27 12.66
N GLY A 587 5.37 -35.54 12.94
CA GLY A 587 4.22 -36.03 13.70
C GLY A 587 4.35 -35.97 15.22
N ILE A 588 5.35 -35.24 15.77
CA ILE A 588 5.49 -35.09 17.24
C ILE A 588 4.30 -34.37 17.87
N SER A 589 3.58 -33.54 17.13
CA SER A 589 2.35 -32.88 17.60
C SER A 589 1.30 -33.89 18.05
N GLY A 590 1.20 -35.04 17.40
CA GLY A 590 0.29 -36.15 17.78
C GLY A 590 0.66 -36.84 19.09
N GLN A 591 1.89 -36.66 19.59
CA GLN A 591 2.34 -37.22 20.89
C GLN A 591 1.97 -36.32 22.07
N ILE A 592 1.58 -35.06 21.82
CA ILE A 592 1.21 -34.10 22.86
C ILE A 592 -0.29 -34.08 23.06
N ARG A 593 -0.74 -34.65 24.18
CA ARG A 593 -2.15 -34.75 24.52
C ARG A 593 -2.74 -33.48 25.12
N ASP A 594 -1.95 -32.71 25.87
CA ASP A 594 -2.39 -31.50 26.57
C ASP A 594 -1.31 -30.45 26.48
N TYR A 595 -1.50 -29.51 25.54
CA TYR A 595 -0.57 -28.39 25.32
C TYR A 595 -0.55 -27.42 26.50
N GLY A 596 -1.69 -27.18 27.14
CA GLY A 596 -1.78 -26.25 28.28
C GLY A 596 -1.02 -26.73 29.49
N LYS A 597 -1.08 -28.04 29.82
CA LYS A 597 -0.31 -28.64 30.89
C LYS A 597 1.18 -28.65 30.58
N LEU A 598 1.54 -29.05 29.36
CA LEU A 598 2.94 -29.13 28.94
C LEU A 598 3.59 -27.73 28.90
N ALA A 599 2.87 -26.71 28.44
CA ALA A 599 3.35 -25.33 28.43
C ALA A 599 3.70 -24.83 29.83
N LYS A 600 2.85 -25.12 30.84
CA LYS A 600 3.10 -24.80 32.25
C LYS A 600 4.35 -25.51 32.79
N GLU A 601 4.54 -26.78 32.45
CA GLU A 601 5.70 -27.56 32.85
C GLU A 601 7.01 -27.06 32.23
N LEU A 602 6.94 -26.48 31.03
CA LEU A 602 8.06 -25.90 30.32
C LEU A 602 8.26 -24.41 30.61
N GLU A 603 7.41 -23.81 31.45
CA GLU A 603 7.45 -22.41 31.84
C GLU A 603 7.34 -21.43 30.64
N ILE A 604 6.57 -21.81 29.62
CA ILE A 604 6.30 -21.00 28.42
C ILE A 604 4.80 -20.90 28.17
N GLY A 605 4.40 -19.97 27.31
CA GLY A 605 3.02 -19.85 26.84
C GLY A 605 2.62 -20.98 25.89
N GLU A 606 1.33 -21.32 25.86
CA GLU A 606 0.81 -22.33 24.93
C GLU A 606 1.01 -21.93 23.46
N PRO A 607 0.81 -20.64 23.03
CA PRO A 607 1.11 -20.24 21.67
C PRO A 607 2.58 -20.46 21.29
N THR A 608 3.51 -20.11 22.16
CA THR A 608 4.94 -20.38 21.96
C THR A 608 5.25 -21.87 21.85
N LEU A 609 4.66 -22.70 22.70
CA LEU A 609 4.83 -24.16 22.61
C LEU A 609 4.33 -24.72 21.27
N ARG A 610 3.17 -24.29 20.81
CA ARG A 610 2.64 -24.70 19.50
C ARG A 610 3.54 -24.30 18.35
N ASP A 611 4.10 -23.11 18.39
CA ASP A 611 5.07 -22.65 17.39
C ASP A 611 6.37 -23.46 17.42
N ILE A 612 6.92 -23.77 18.60
CA ILE A 612 8.08 -24.63 18.77
C ILE A 612 7.83 -26.02 18.18
N VAL A 613 6.71 -26.67 18.52
CA VAL A 613 6.35 -27.99 18.01
C VAL A 613 6.25 -27.99 16.49
N LYS A 614 5.60 -26.99 15.91
CA LYS A 614 5.46 -26.84 14.46
C LYS A 614 6.80 -26.68 13.75
N GLU A 615 7.73 -25.92 14.35
CA GLU A 615 9.07 -25.72 13.81
C GLU A 615 9.95 -26.97 13.95
N LEU A 616 9.81 -27.72 15.03
CA LEU A 616 10.55 -28.97 15.22
C LEU A 616 10.07 -30.08 14.28
N GLU A 617 8.79 -30.14 13.96
CA GLU A 617 8.24 -31.10 12.97
C GLU A 617 8.79 -30.85 11.56
N LYS A 618 8.93 -29.59 11.17
CA LYS A 618 9.39 -29.16 9.84
C LYS A 618 10.43 -28.05 9.98
N PRO A 619 11.65 -28.38 10.43
CA PRO A 619 12.69 -27.38 10.61
C PRO A 619 13.06 -26.71 9.29
N ALA A 620 13.28 -25.39 9.33
CA ALA A 620 13.60 -24.56 8.17
C ALA A 620 12.50 -24.60 7.07
N ARG A 621 11.24 -24.76 7.47
CA ARG A 621 10.10 -24.71 6.53
C ARG A 621 10.05 -23.34 5.86
N ASP A 622 10.00 -23.35 4.54
CA ASP A 622 9.69 -22.16 3.76
C ASP A 622 8.16 -22.07 3.60
N PRO A 623 7.50 -21.01 4.11
CA PRO A 623 6.05 -20.87 3.98
C PRO A 623 5.59 -20.74 2.52
N ARG A 624 6.50 -20.40 1.60
CA ARG A 624 6.22 -20.29 0.17
C ARG A 624 6.01 -21.65 -0.51
N ASP A 625 6.48 -22.75 0.08
CA ASP A 625 6.32 -24.09 -0.51
C ASP A 625 4.84 -24.53 -0.60
N GLU A 626 3.96 -23.92 0.20
CA GLU A 626 2.53 -24.19 0.20
C GLU A 626 1.74 -23.30 -0.77
N MET A 627 2.40 -22.33 -1.39
CA MET A 627 1.77 -21.43 -2.35
C MET A 627 1.70 -22.09 -3.75
N PRO A 628 0.76 -21.66 -4.62
CA PRO A 628 0.68 -22.16 -5.99
C PRO A 628 1.98 -21.93 -6.76
N LYS A 629 2.53 -22.98 -7.36
CA LYS A 629 3.76 -22.86 -8.18
C LYS A 629 3.45 -22.22 -9.53
N PRO A 630 4.38 -21.43 -10.10
CA PRO A 630 4.22 -20.88 -11.45
C PRO A 630 3.97 -21.98 -12.49
N ILE A 631 3.14 -21.68 -13.49
CA ILE A 631 2.86 -22.59 -14.59
C ILE A 631 4.05 -22.56 -15.56
N LEU A 632 4.73 -23.70 -15.70
CA LEU A 632 5.80 -23.87 -16.69
C LEU A 632 5.18 -24.36 -18.01
N ARG A 633 5.61 -23.78 -19.12
CA ARG A 633 5.00 -23.97 -20.44
C ARG A 633 5.98 -24.56 -21.44
N THR A 634 5.42 -25.20 -22.48
CA THR A 634 6.14 -25.69 -23.65
C THR A 634 5.52 -25.18 -24.97
N ASP A 635 4.34 -24.59 -24.91
CA ASP A 635 3.54 -24.12 -26.03
C ASP A 635 2.79 -22.82 -25.74
N VAL A 636 2.26 -22.17 -26.76
CA VAL A 636 1.47 -20.92 -26.69
C VAL A 636 0.10 -21.12 -27.30
N LEU A 637 -0.92 -20.52 -26.69
CA LEU A 637 -2.24 -20.29 -27.28
C LEU A 637 -2.28 -18.87 -27.90
N ASP A 638 -2.89 -18.72 -29.08
CA ASP A 638 -3.18 -17.41 -29.68
C ASP A 638 -4.62 -16.97 -29.28
N MET A 639 -4.86 -15.65 -29.18
CA MET A 639 -6.21 -15.12 -28.95
C MET A 639 -7.25 -15.63 -29.98
N LYS A 640 -6.85 -15.88 -31.21
CA LYS A 640 -7.73 -16.44 -32.27
C LYS A 640 -8.15 -17.89 -32.01
N ASP A 641 -7.39 -18.61 -31.17
CA ASP A 641 -7.67 -20.00 -30.84
C ASP A 641 -8.68 -20.11 -29.71
N LEU A 642 -8.94 -19.00 -29.00
CA LEU A 642 -9.91 -18.94 -27.93
C LEU A 642 -11.33 -18.99 -28.47
N LYS A 643 -12.12 -19.87 -27.88
CA LYS A 643 -13.56 -20.02 -28.18
C LYS A 643 -14.36 -19.73 -26.90
N GLU A 644 -15.51 -19.10 -27.07
CA GLU A 644 -16.47 -18.94 -25.98
C GLU A 644 -16.83 -20.28 -25.35
N GLY A 645 -16.86 -20.35 -24.02
CA GLY A 645 -17.07 -21.57 -23.26
C GLY A 645 -15.83 -22.40 -22.97
N MET A 646 -14.68 -22.09 -23.58
CA MET A 646 -13.41 -22.78 -23.34
C MET A 646 -12.95 -22.60 -21.90
N VAL A 647 -12.59 -23.71 -21.23
CA VAL A 647 -12.07 -23.66 -19.86
C VAL A 647 -10.56 -23.84 -19.89
N LEU A 648 -9.86 -22.92 -19.23
CA LEU A 648 -8.39 -22.84 -19.21
C LEU A 648 -7.90 -22.61 -17.79
N LYS A 649 -6.69 -23.09 -17.49
CA LYS A 649 -5.96 -22.68 -16.29
C LYS A 649 -5.22 -21.37 -16.54
N GLY A 650 -5.34 -20.46 -15.61
CA GLY A 650 -4.64 -19.18 -15.67
C GLY A 650 -4.01 -18.81 -14.34
N THR A 651 -3.07 -17.88 -14.39
CA THR A 651 -2.42 -17.30 -13.22
C THR A 651 -2.92 -15.87 -13.01
N VAL A 652 -3.40 -15.56 -11.82
CA VAL A 652 -3.83 -14.20 -11.47
C VAL A 652 -2.61 -13.28 -11.46
N ARG A 653 -2.61 -12.29 -12.36
CA ARG A 653 -1.52 -11.32 -12.52
C ARG A 653 -1.68 -10.08 -11.67
N ASN A 654 -2.92 -9.61 -11.56
CA ASN A 654 -3.25 -8.39 -10.83
C ASN A 654 -4.69 -8.47 -10.33
N VAL A 655 -4.91 -7.91 -9.14
CA VAL A 655 -6.24 -7.76 -8.53
C VAL A 655 -6.52 -6.28 -8.36
N ILE A 656 -7.68 -5.85 -8.84
CA ILE A 656 -8.15 -4.46 -8.80
C ILE A 656 -9.58 -4.43 -8.22
N ASP A 657 -10.07 -3.26 -7.85
CA ASP A 657 -11.36 -3.12 -7.15
C ASP A 657 -12.57 -3.76 -7.86
N PHE A 658 -12.54 -3.83 -9.19
CA PHE A 658 -13.67 -4.36 -9.98
C PHE A 658 -13.40 -5.74 -10.60
N GLY A 659 -12.26 -6.38 -10.31
CA GLY A 659 -11.96 -7.72 -10.84
C GLY A 659 -10.51 -8.14 -10.72
N ALA A 660 -10.14 -9.17 -11.46
CA ALA A 660 -8.78 -9.66 -11.54
C ALA A 660 -8.35 -9.90 -12.99
N PHE A 661 -7.11 -9.60 -13.29
CA PHE A 661 -6.47 -9.93 -14.55
C PHE A 661 -5.79 -11.29 -14.43
N VAL A 662 -6.11 -12.18 -15.37
CA VAL A 662 -5.65 -13.57 -15.37
C VAL A 662 -4.91 -13.87 -16.69
N ASP A 663 -3.67 -14.30 -16.56
CA ASP A 663 -2.88 -14.83 -17.67
C ASP A 663 -3.31 -16.27 -17.98
N ILE A 664 -3.96 -16.48 -19.09
CA ILE A 664 -4.44 -17.79 -19.56
C ILE A 664 -3.54 -18.42 -20.62
N GLY A 665 -2.34 -17.89 -20.82
CA GLY A 665 -1.39 -18.40 -21.81
C GLY A 665 -1.53 -17.79 -23.21
N VAL A 666 -2.35 -16.77 -23.35
CA VAL A 666 -2.39 -15.89 -24.53
C VAL A 666 -1.75 -14.54 -24.19
N HIS A 667 -1.40 -13.76 -25.21
CA HIS A 667 -0.62 -12.53 -25.05
C HIS A 667 -1.38 -11.35 -24.41
N GLN A 668 -2.61 -11.56 -24.02
CA GLN A 668 -3.46 -10.57 -23.39
C GLN A 668 -4.08 -11.20 -22.14
N ASP A 669 -3.89 -10.56 -20.99
CA ASP A 669 -4.56 -10.99 -19.79
C ASP A 669 -6.07 -10.86 -19.96
N GLY A 670 -6.80 -11.88 -19.51
CA GLY A 670 -8.25 -11.85 -19.49
C GLY A 670 -8.74 -11.20 -18.18
N LEU A 671 -9.83 -10.48 -18.26
CA LEU A 671 -10.47 -9.88 -17.09
C LEU A 671 -11.57 -10.79 -16.56
N VAL A 672 -11.46 -11.18 -15.30
CA VAL A 672 -12.58 -11.73 -14.51
C VAL A 672 -13.17 -10.58 -13.72
N HIS A 673 -14.34 -10.10 -14.13
CA HIS A 673 -15.05 -9.05 -13.39
C HIS A 673 -15.51 -9.59 -12.02
N ILE A 674 -15.64 -8.72 -11.01
CA ILE A 674 -16.04 -9.11 -9.65
C ILE A 674 -17.35 -9.93 -9.62
N SER A 675 -18.29 -9.62 -10.52
CA SER A 675 -19.54 -10.37 -10.67
C SER A 675 -19.35 -11.79 -11.19
N GLU A 676 -18.21 -12.11 -11.79
CA GLU A 676 -17.87 -13.41 -12.41
C GLU A 676 -16.87 -14.24 -11.59
N MET A 677 -16.49 -13.77 -10.40
CA MET A 677 -15.47 -14.42 -9.58
C MET A 677 -16.02 -15.49 -8.64
N SER A 678 -17.24 -15.31 -8.13
CA SER A 678 -17.84 -16.20 -7.14
C SER A 678 -19.35 -16.29 -7.34
N GLU A 679 -19.93 -17.46 -7.00
CA GLU A 679 -21.38 -17.65 -6.91
C GLU A 679 -21.99 -16.85 -5.74
N LYS A 680 -21.22 -16.62 -4.69
CA LYS A 680 -21.61 -15.80 -3.53
C LYS A 680 -21.24 -14.33 -3.80
N PHE A 681 -22.04 -13.44 -3.25
CA PHE A 681 -21.71 -12.01 -3.27
C PHE A 681 -20.41 -11.75 -2.50
N ILE A 682 -19.46 -11.10 -3.16
CA ILE A 682 -18.20 -10.62 -2.58
C ILE A 682 -18.13 -9.10 -2.69
N LYS A 683 -17.58 -8.46 -1.68
CA LYS A 683 -17.43 -7.00 -1.65
C LYS A 683 -16.18 -6.54 -2.39
N HIS A 684 -15.15 -7.36 -2.36
CA HIS A 684 -13.87 -7.07 -3.00
C HIS A 684 -13.28 -8.33 -3.65
N PRO A 685 -12.63 -8.20 -4.82
CA PRO A 685 -12.01 -9.33 -5.52
C PRO A 685 -10.99 -10.14 -4.71
N LEU A 686 -10.28 -9.52 -3.76
CA LEU A 686 -9.34 -10.20 -2.86
C LEU A 686 -10.01 -11.22 -1.90
N GLU A 687 -11.34 -11.19 -1.77
CA GLU A 687 -12.08 -12.23 -1.04
C GLU A 687 -12.15 -13.56 -1.82
N ALA A 688 -11.94 -13.52 -3.12
CA ALA A 688 -12.03 -14.68 -4.00
C ALA A 688 -10.66 -15.14 -4.53
N VAL A 689 -9.75 -14.22 -4.85
CA VAL A 689 -8.44 -14.53 -5.45
C VAL A 689 -7.36 -13.59 -4.98
N SER A 690 -6.11 -14.07 -5.06
CA SER A 690 -4.89 -13.30 -4.80
C SER A 690 -3.95 -13.36 -6.01
N VAL A 691 -3.04 -12.39 -6.13
CA VAL A 691 -2.02 -12.41 -7.18
C VAL A 691 -1.16 -13.67 -7.06
N GLY A 692 -0.91 -14.34 -8.17
CA GLY A 692 -0.18 -15.60 -8.21
C GLY A 692 -1.05 -16.85 -8.09
N ASP A 693 -2.34 -16.73 -7.72
CA ASP A 693 -3.25 -17.86 -7.67
C ASP A 693 -3.43 -18.50 -9.07
N ILE A 694 -3.49 -19.83 -9.08
CA ILE A 694 -3.85 -20.60 -10.28
C ILE A 694 -5.33 -20.87 -10.21
N VAL A 695 -6.06 -20.35 -11.19
CA VAL A 695 -7.52 -20.45 -11.25
C VAL A 695 -7.97 -21.10 -12.55
N ASP A 696 -9.05 -21.86 -12.48
CA ASP A 696 -9.74 -22.31 -13.68
C ASP A 696 -10.71 -21.21 -14.12
N VAL A 697 -10.63 -20.82 -15.38
CA VAL A 697 -11.44 -19.75 -15.96
C VAL A 697 -12.10 -20.20 -17.25
N ARG A 698 -13.33 -19.73 -17.47
CA ARG A 698 -14.08 -19.94 -18.71
C ARG A 698 -14.07 -18.68 -19.54
N VAL A 699 -13.77 -18.79 -20.82
CA VAL A 699 -13.85 -17.69 -21.77
C VAL A 699 -15.32 -17.33 -21.99
N LEU A 700 -15.69 -16.08 -21.65
CA LEU A 700 -17.03 -15.53 -21.92
C LEU A 700 -17.12 -14.85 -23.27
N GLY A 701 -16.02 -14.28 -23.74
CA GLY A 701 -15.97 -13.61 -25.04
C GLY A 701 -14.58 -13.03 -25.30
N VAL A 702 -14.28 -12.85 -26.60
CA VAL A 702 -13.02 -12.30 -27.09
C VAL A 702 -13.30 -11.16 -28.06
N ASP A 703 -12.90 -9.96 -27.69
CA ASP A 703 -12.96 -8.78 -28.57
C ASP A 703 -11.60 -8.57 -29.25
N MET A 704 -11.49 -9.06 -30.49
CA MET A 704 -10.24 -8.96 -31.28
C MET A 704 -9.86 -7.53 -31.64
N LYS A 705 -10.84 -6.60 -31.75
CA LYS A 705 -10.59 -5.20 -32.10
C LYS A 705 -10.02 -4.43 -30.91
N LYS A 706 -10.59 -4.63 -29.74
CA LYS A 706 -10.18 -3.98 -28.49
C LYS A 706 -9.11 -4.77 -27.73
N LYS A 707 -8.73 -5.94 -28.23
CA LYS A 707 -7.81 -6.88 -27.58
C LYS A 707 -8.22 -7.17 -26.13
N ARG A 708 -9.51 -7.47 -25.89
CA ARG A 708 -10.06 -7.77 -24.58
C ARG A 708 -10.59 -9.19 -24.51
N ILE A 709 -10.30 -9.86 -23.41
CA ILE A 709 -10.79 -11.21 -23.10
C ILE A 709 -11.59 -11.10 -21.81
N SER A 710 -12.85 -11.53 -21.86
CA SER A 710 -13.72 -11.62 -20.70
C SER A 710 -13.76 -13.05 -20.19
N LEU A 711 -13.55 -13.22 -18.92
CA LEU A 711 -13.45 -14.53 -18.27
C LEU A 711 -14.44 -14.65 -17.10
N SER A 712 -14.81 -15.86 -16.76
CA SER A 712 -15.62 -16.20 -15.58
C SER A 712 -15.01 -17.36 -14.83
N MET A 713 -15.06 -17.31 -13.52
CA MET A 713 -14.70 -18.40 -12.60
C MET A 713 -15.94 -19.18 -12.12
N LYS A 714 -17.14 -18.73 -12.50
CA LYS A 714 -18.40 -19.36 -12.09
C LYS A 714 -18.68 -20.69 -12.77
N GLY A 715 -19.18 -21.64 -12.03
CA GLY A 715 -19.70 -22.90 -12.55
C GLY A 715 -18.66 -23.83 -13.20
N ILE A 716 -17.36 -23.68 -12.87
CA ILE A 716 -16.29 -24.49 -13.45
C ILE A 716 -15.99 -25.73 -12.62
N ASN A 717 -16.10 -25.61 -11.28
CA ASN A 717 -15.93 -26.72 -10.36
C ASN A 717 -17.29 -27.27 -9.93
N LYS A 718 -17.80 -28.24 -10.63
CA LYS A 718 -18.80 -29.21 -10.17
C LYS A 718 -18.33 -30.62 -10.38
#